data_d49cad25572a06c52dcacd19d2d227e6
#
_entry.id   d49cad25572a06c52dcacd19d2d227e6
#
_cell.length_a   1.000
_cell.length_b   1.000
_cell.length_c   1.000
_cell.angle_alpha   90.00
_cell.angle_beta   90.00
_cell.angle_gamma   90.00
#
_symmetry.space_group_name_H-M   'P 1'
#
loop_
_entity.id
_entity.type
_entity.pdbx_description
1 polymer ?
#
loop_
_entity_poly.entity_id
_entity_poly.type
_entity_poly.pdbx_seq_one_letter_code
_entity_poly.pdbx_strand_id
1 'polypeptide(L)'
;MLVQHEGERVKQSVIGIVCILCFGMFIVGGGSESDASRWARLDPALRMLVSDVSREPAVAVPSHFDPTRYDVRTSEGTGEQRIAVLVKLARPRYGGDVAGIPILASTGTILTLDVSTSELIRLLDDPDIDYVEPVWRASKSLDASVPAIGADQIHGRSPQIRGEGVVVGTVDTGIDYMHLDFREDTDGDGFEESSRILALWDQSFGMFGIRYSKEEIEDDIANGHDASAGTVRQADVDGHGTHVAGIAAGDGSSSSEGFVGVAPDATLVVVKTTFYTSEILSGVEYIFDIADAYGMPAVVNLSLGGHDGPHDGTSLFEQGLDELASSATGRAIVVSAGNEGDQAIHAGRTLSGGAASYGITLDASTVDLSVWYPGGSRFTVTITPPSGDPIVAPWGTETGPLTTASGTVRVDNAWAGVNPNNGDNEAYIRMYGVTSFTGWEIEIRDAQGGGRFDLWVTSGTATLVGGDSNHTIDEPGNADEVITVGAYTTKTSWPSQSGEQDWSDRYTVGELAPFSSRGPTRDGRTKPDLAAPGAWICAALSSDRGWQSTFVHPDGLHTVEGGTSMAAPHVTGTIALMLSVDPELTVAEIRSTLQSTAKRDGQTGGVPNLLWGYGKVDAAAAVDAIASAGPEPQPSTDEPTIVLSENPVAVTARFAYTVPDGTTSATLRIYDVAGGLVYEAPVSPGGGTVTWSLRTNRGEPVASGLYLYVLTTDRGVSEVGRLVIAR
;
A
#
# COMPACT_ATOMS: atom_id res chain seq x y z
N MET A 1 -24.01 60.78 -21.90
CA MET A 1 -24.54 60.69 -23.25
C MET A 1 -24.87 59.22 -23.45
N LEU A 2 -26.10 58.80 -23.15
CA LEU A 2 -27.26 58.80 -24.06
C LEU A 2 -26.94 57.99 -25.31
N VAL A 3 -27.61 56.91 -25.74
CA VAL A 3 -29.04 56.57 -25.73
C VAL A 3 -29.09 55.10 -26.16
N GLN A 4 -29.72 54.10 -25.47
CA GLN A 4 -31.11 53.63 -25.66
C GLN A 4 -31.46 53.22 -27.11
N HIS A 5 -31.95 52.03 -27.37
CA HIS A 5 -33.35 51.56 -27.29
C HIS A 5 -33.39 50.05 -27.65
N GLU A 6 -34.08 49.23 -26.87
CA GLU A 6 -35.48 48.74 -26.98
C GLU A 6 -35.68 47.84 -28.21
N GLY A 7 -36.33 46.76 -28.16
CA GLY A 7 -37.24 46.09 -27.23
C GLY A 7 -37.99 44.98 -27.90
N GLU A 8 -38.68 44.32 -27.13
CA GLU A 8 -39.92 43.55 -27.19
C GLU A 8 -39.80 42.04 -27.34
N ARG A 9 -40.05 41.34 -26.24
CA ARG A 9 -41.32 40.74 -25.76
C ARG A 9 -42.02 39.79 -26.73
N VAL A 10 -42.25 38.56 -26.30
CA VAL A 10 -43.52 38.08 -25.82
C VAL A 10 -43.53 36.58 -25.43
N LYS A 11 -43.96 36.33 -24.14
CA LYS A 11 -44.76 35.25 -23.55
C LYS A 11 -44.23 33.83 -23.55
N GLN A 12 -43.87 33.37 -22.36
CA GLN A 12 -44.65 32.59 -21.37
C GLN A 12 -45.51 31.45 -21.93
N SER A 13 -45.08 30.23 -21.58
CA SER A 13 -46.00 29.29 -20.86
C SER A 13 -45.21 28.28 -20.07
N VAL A 14 -45.51 28.22 -18.83
CA VAL A 14 -45.20 27.22 -17.81
C VAL A 14 -45.81 25.90 -18.23
N ILE A 15 -45.11 24.77 -18.03
CA ILE A 15 -45.67 23.52 -17.56
C ILE A 15 -44.52 22.51 -17.30
N GLY A 16 -44.41 22.08 -16.09
CA GLY A 16 -44.26 20.66 -15.69
C GLY A 16 -42.87 20.07 -15.75
N ILE A 17 -42.16 20.15 -14.62
CA ILE A 17 -41.10 19.20 -14.27
C ILE A 17 -41.76 17.84 -14.13
N VAL A 18 -41.39 16.90 -15.03
CA VAL A 18 -41.49 15.46 -14.77
C VAL A 18 -40.13 14.90 -15.16
N CYS A 19 -39.38 14.46 -14.15
CA CYS A 19 -38.29 13.54 -14.36
C CYS A 19 -38.83 12.25 -14.97
N ILE A 20 -38.60 12.05 -16.25
CA ILE A 20 -38.72 10.74 -16.90
C ILE A 20 -37.34 10.32 -17.32
N LEU A 21 -36.84 9.30 -16.64
CA LEU A 21 -35.80 8.42 -17.11
C LEU A 21 -36.11 8.03 -18.57
N CYS A 22 -35.45 8.66 -19.51
CA CYS A 22 -35.48 8.20 -20.90
C CYS A 22 -34.55 7.01 -21.04
N PHE A 23 -35.05 5.82 -20.74
CA PHE A 23 -34.66 4.65 -21.48
C PHE A 23 -35.03 4.93 -22.95
N GLY A 24 -34.03 5.21 -23.77
CA GLY A 24 -34.21 5.32 -25.21
C GLY A 24 -34.62 3.95 -25.78
N MET A 25 -35.90 3.69 -25.74
CA MET A 25 -36.48 2.54 -26.40
C MET A 25 -36.48 2.79 -27.92
N PHE A 26 -35.58 2.13 -28.62
CA PHE A 26 -35.66 2.03 -30.09
C PHE A 26 -36.96 1.37 -30.48
N ILE A 27 -37.92 2.14 -30.99
CA ILE A 27 -39.04 1.61 -31.75
C ILE A 27 -38.56 1.48 -33.18
N VAL A 28 -37.94 0.35 -33.49
CA VAL A 28 -38.09 -0.29 -34.79
C VAL A 28 -39.20 -1.30 -34.58
N GLY A 29 -40.25 -1.25 -35.40
CA GLY A 29 -41.54 -1.91 -35.25
C GLY A 29 -41.51 -3.30 -34.61
N GLY A 30 -42.38 -3.50 -33.63
CA GLY A 30 -42.95 -4.78 -33.24
C GLY A 30 -41.98 -5.88 -32.84
N GLY A 31 -41.01 -5.60 -31.93
CA GLY A 31 -40.12 -6.62 -31.36
C GLY A 31 -40.75 -7.33 -30.17
N SER A 32 -40.91 -8.66 -30.29
CA SER A 32 -41.37 -9.54 -29.21
C SER A 32 -40.29 -9.72 -28.11
N GLU A 33 -40.65 -10.32 -26.96
CA GLU A 33 -39.70 -10.73 -25.87
C GLU A 33 -38.45 -11.50 -26.39
N SER A 34 -38.51 -12.04 -27.63
CA SER A 34 -37.41 -12.70 -28.35
C SER A 34 -36.23 -11.76 -28.69
N ASP A 35 -36.44 -10.45 -28.88
CA ASP A 35 -35.38 -9.53 -29.29
C ASP A 35 -34.44 -9.17 -28.13
N ALA A 36 -34.96 -8.92 -26.93
CA ALA A 36 -34.15 -8.63 -25.75
C ALA A 36 -33.23 -9.80 -25.39
N SER A 37 -33.68 -11.03 -25.48
CA SER A 37 -32.89 -12.24 -25.24
C SER A 37 -31.80 -12.46 -26.28
N ARG A 38 -32.02 -12.04 -27.52
CA ARG A 38 -31.04 -12.10 -28.61
C ARG A 38 -29.85 -11.14 -28.31
N TRP A 39 -30.13 -9.91 -27.96
CA TRP A 39 -29.09 -8.92 -27.60
C TRP A 39 -28.35 -9.21 -26.30
N ALA A 40 -28.97 -9.94 -25.38
CA ALA A 40 -28.32 -10.37 -24.14
C ALA A 40 -27.14 -11.33 -24.38
N ARG A 41 -27.07 -11.96 -25.54
CA ARG A 41 -25.95 -12.86 -25.93
C ARG A 41 -24.72 -12.14 -26.47
N LEU A 42 -24.75 -10.80 -26.55
CA LEU A 42 -23.64 -9.98 -27.00
C LEU A 42 -23.05 -9.20 -25.82
N ASP A 43 -21.74 -9.17 -25.74
CA ASP A 43 -21.03 -8.32 -24.74
C ASP A 43 -21.47 -6.85 -24.83
N PRO A 44 -21.52 -6.10 -23.72
CA PRO A 44 -21.91 -4.70 -23.71
C PRO A 44 -21.13 -3.81 -24.70
N ALA A 45 -19.81 -3.99 -24.84
CA ALA A 45 -19.01 -3.21 -25.79
C ALA A 45 -19.42 -3.48 -27.24
N LEU A 46 -19.63 -4.76 -27.61
CA LEU A 46 -20.11 -5.11 -28.94
C LEU A 46 -21.55 -4.62 -29.19
N ARG A 47 -22.40 -4.56 -28.15
CA ARG A 47 -23.75 -3.95 -28.26
C ARG A 47 -23.70 -2.47 -28.59
N MET A 48 -22.79 -1.74 -27.92
CA MET A 48 -22.57 -0.32 -28.20
C MET A 48 -22.06 -0.13 -29.63
N LEU A 49 -21.05 -0.91 -30.06
CA LEU A 49 -20.51 -0.85 -31.41
C LEU A 49 -21.60 -1.05 -32.47
N VAL A 50 -22.44 -2.09 -32.34
CA VAL A 50 -23.52 -2.34 -33.29
C VAL A 50 -24.58 -1.25 -33.29
N SER A 51 -24.88 -0.66 -32.11
CA SER A 51 -25.82 0.45 -31.97
C SER A 51 -25.34 1.69 -32.72
N ASP A 52 -24.06 2.03 -32.62
CA ASP A 52 -23.49 3.23 -33.22
C ASP A 52 -23.34 3.14 -34.72
N VAL A 53 -22.84 2.00 -35.23
CA VAL A 53 -22.78 1.73 -36.67
C VAL A 53 -24.20 1.68 -37.32
N SER A 54 -25.20 1.29 -36.55
CA SER A 54 -26.61 1.32 -37.04
C SER A 54 -27.17 2.74 -37.13
N ARG A 55 -26.65 3.70 -36.38
CA ARG A 55 -27.05 5.11 -36.38
C ARG A 55 -26.35 5.92 -37.49
N GLU A 56 -25.08 5.63 -37.73
CA GLU A 56 -24.25 6.33 -38.73
C GLU A 56 -23.48 5.31 -39.60
N PRO A 57 -24.06 4.74 -40.66
CA PRO A 57 -23.45 3.70 -41.49
C PRO A 57 -22.15 4.10 -42.21
N ALA A 58 -21.76 5.35 -42.15
CA ALA A 58 -20.59 5.89 -42.86
C ALA A 58 -19.37 6.13 -41.98
N VAL A 59 -19.49 5.85 -40.67
CA VAL A 59 -18.38 6.07 -39.71
C VAL A 59 -17.61 4.75 -39.54
N ALA A 60 -16.28 4.87 -39.61
CA ALA A 60 -15.34 3.88 -39.09
C ALA A 60 -15.67 3.53 -37.64
N VAL A 61 -15.18 2.39 -37.13
CA VAL A 61 -15.37 2.03 -35.69
C VAL A 61 -15.30 3.26 -34.81
N PRO A 62 -16.33 3.53 -33.99
CA PRO A 62 -16.40 4.73 -33.20
C PRO A 62 -15.14 4.91 -32.33
N SER A 63 -14.70 6.16 -32.11
CA SER A 63 -13.48 6.48 -31.36
C SER A 63 -13.43 5.94 -29.93
N HIS A 64 -14.58 5.64 -29.32
CA HIS A 64 -14.66 4.99 -28.00
C HIS A 64 -14.47 3.46 -28.05
N PHE A 65 -14.38 2.86 -29.25
CA PHE A 65 -14.00 1.46 -29.41
C PHE A 65 -12.51 1.39 -29.70
N ASP A 66 -11.74 1.42 -28.64
CA ASP A 66 -10.29 1.58 -28.64
C ASP A 66 -9.58 0.44 -29.40
N PRO A 67 -8.93 0.72 -30.54
CA PRO A 67 -8.20 -0.28 -31.31
C PRO A 67 -6.93 -0.78 -30.60
N THR A 68 -6.47 -0.12 -29.54
CA THR A 68 -5.34 -0.60 -28.73
C THR A 68 -5.79 -1.67 -27.74
N ARG A 69 -7.06 -1.63 -27.33
CA ARG A 69 -7.67 -2.58 -26.38
C ARG A 69 -8.28 -3.79 -27.08
N TYR A 70 -8.89 -3.60 -28.25
CA TYR A 70 -9.59 -4.65 -28.99
C TYR A 70 -8.87 -4.97 -30.29
N ASP A 71 -8.87 -6.24 -30.72
CA ASP A 71 -8.25 -6.66 -32.00
C ASP A 71 -9.14 -6.22 -33.17
N VAL A 72 -8.98 -4.97 -33.59
CA VAL A 72 -9.68 -4.37 -34.73
C VAL A 72 -8.72 -4.30 -35.91
N ARG A 73 -9.12 -4.86 -37.05
CA ARG A 73 -8.30 -4.91 -38.29
C ARG A 73 -9.02 -4.23 -39.43
N THR A 74 -8.28 -3.62 -40.33
CA THR A 74 -8.82 -3.11 -41.59
C THR A 74 -8.48 -4.10 -42.69
N SER A 75 -9.48 -4.61 -43.38
CA SER A 75 -9.29 -5.57 -44.47
C SER A 75 -8.57 -4.94 -45.66
N GLU A 76 -7.43 -5.52 -46.05
CA GLU A 76 -6.67 -5.08 -47.19
C GLU A 76 -7.50 -5.22 -48.48
N GLY A 77 -7.80 -4.14 -49.17
CA GLY A 77 -8.50 -4.06 -50.46
C GLY A 77 -9.97 -3.64 -50.38
N THR A 78 -10.70 -3.84 -49.29
CA THR A 78 -12.10 -3.40 -49.15
C THR A 78 -12.21 -2.17 -48.19
N GLY A 79 -11.22 -1.96 -47.34
CA GLY A 79 -11.28 -0.92 -46.27
C GLY A 79 -12.33 -1.25 -45.18
N GLU A 80 -12.90 -2.46 -45.19
CA GLU A 80 -13.88 -2.90 -44.22
C GLU A 80 -13.18 -3.18 -42.86
N GLN A 81 -13.71 -2.62 -41.80
CA GLN A 81 -13.22 -2.91 -40.46
C GLN A 81 -13.80 -4.21 -39.93
N ARG A 82 -12.94 -5.04 -39.38
CA ARG A 82 -13.24 -6.35 -38.82
C ARG A 82 -12.75 -6.39 -37.36
N ILE A 83 -13.46 -7.11 -36.53
CA ILE A 83 -13.12 -7.28 -35.11
C ILE A 83 -13.01 -8.79 -34.82
N ALA A 84 -11.96 -9.16 -34.11
CA ALA A 84 -11.83 -10.50 -33.57
C ALA A 84 -12.76 -10.67 -32.36
N VAL A 85 -13.50 -11.80 -32.34
CA VAL A 85 -14.44 -12.12 -31.27
C VAL A 85 -14.24 -13.55 -30.78
N LEU A 86 -14.49 -13.76 -29.48
CA LEU A 86 -14.68 -15.08 -28.90
C LEU A 86 -16.17 -15.41 -28.89
N VAL A 87 -16.51 -16.59 -29.37
CA VAL A 87 -17.90 -17.05 -29.47
C VAL A 87 -18.06 -18.33 -28.67
N LYS A 88 -18.93 -18.30 -27.68
CA LYS A 88 -19.29 -19.47 -26.89
C LYS A 88 -20.47 -20.20 -27.54
N LEU A 89 -20.31 -21.49 -27.76
CA LEU A 89 -21.35 -22.37 -28.31
C LEU A 89 -21.97 -23.27 -27.23
N ALA A 90 -23.24 -23.59 -27.37
CA ALA A 90 -23.93 -24.59 -26.56
C ALA A 90 -23.33 -26.00 -26.69
N ARG A 91 -22.62 -26.28 -27.79
CA ARG A 91 -21.98 -27.58 -28.11
C ARG A 91 -20.64 -27.36 -28.81
N PRO A 92 -19.61 -28.21 -28.56
CA PRO A 92 -18.35 -28.13 -29.28
C PRO A 92 -18.52 -28.27 -30.79
N ARG A 93 -17.83 -27.41 -31.56
CA ARG A 93 -17.73 -27.48 -33.01
C ARG A 93 -16.25 -27.37 -33.40
N TYR A 94 -15.76 -28.30 -34.21
CA TYR A 94 -14.36 -28.38 -34.62
C TYR A 94 -14.25 -28.15 -36.14
N GLY A 95 -13.68 -26.99 -36.52
CA GLY A 95 -13.44 -26.61 -37.91
C GLY A 95 -14.70 -26.21 -38.70
N GLY A 96 -14.50 -25.67 -39.90
CA GLY A 96 -15.57 -25.18 -40.77
C GLY A 96 -15.91 -23.71 -40.56
N ASP A 97 -17.18 -23.38 -40.55
CA ASP A 97 -17.70 -22.03 -40.37
C ASP A 97 -18.86 -22.00 -39.37
N VAL A 98 -19.15 -20.81 -38.84
CA VAL A 98 -20.33 -20.50 -38.04
C VAL A 98 -21.05 -19.33 -38.70
N ALA A 99 -22.31 -19.50 -39.05
CA ALA A 99 -23.11 -18.52 -39.79
C ALA A 99 -22.44 -18.05 -41.12
N GLY A 100 -21.63 -18.92 -41.75
CA GLY A 100 -20.86 -18.60 -42.95
C GLY A 100 -19.56 -17.80 -42.68
N ILE A 101 -19.10 -17.72 -41.42
CA ILE A 101 -17.88 -17.06 -41.01
C ILE A 101 -16.83 -18.10 -40.63
N PRO A 102 -15.62 -18.08 -41.23
CA PRO A 102 -14.58 -19.05 -40.96
C PRO A 102 -14.13 -19.05 -39.51
N ILE A 103 -13.95 -20.24 -38.93
CA ILE A 103 -13.38 -20.42 -37.58
C ILE A 103 -11.87 -20.28 -37.68
N LEU A 104 -11.28 -19.31 -36.97
CA LEU A 104 -9.85 -19.11 -36.90
C LEU A 104 -9.17 -20.04 -35.89
N ALA A 105 -9.82 -20.25 -34.75
CA ALA A 105 -9.36 -21.16 -33.69
C ALA A 105 -10.56 -21.72 -32.94
N SER A 106 -10.37 -22.89 -32.30
CA SER A 106 -11.41 -23.51 -31.47
C SER A 106 -10.79 -24.21 -30.25
N THR A 107 -11.39 -23.99 -29.09
CA THR A 107 -11.03 -24.65 -27.82
C THR A 107 -12.32 -25.12 -27.14
N GLY A 108 -12.68 -26.38 -27.33
CA GLY A 108 -13.94 -26.94 -26.81
C GLY A 108 -15.18 -26.24 -27.38
N THR A 109 -15.90 -25.49 -26.54
CA THR A 109 -17.08 -24.71 -26.94
C THR A 109 -16.77 -23.25 -27.28
N ILE A 110 -15.52 -22.82 -27.17
CA ILE A 110 -15.09 -21.45 -27.47
C ILE A 110 -14.44 -21.42 -28.86
N LEU A 111 -14.89 -20.50 -29.68
CA LEU A 111 -14.38 -20.28 -31.05
C LEU A 111 -13.81 -18.87 -31.14
N THR A 112 -12.75 -18.68 -31.92
CA THR A 112 -12.26 -17.36 -32.34
C THR A 112 -12.71 -17.11 -33.79
N LEU A 113 -13.39 -16.01 -34.03
CA LEU A 113 -13.80 -15.54 -35.32
C LEU A 113 -13.29 -14.12 -35.57
N ASP A 114 -13.12 -13.77 -36.86
CA ASP A 114 -12.89 -12.40 -37.32
C ASP A 114 -14.14 -11.95 -38.07
N VAL A 115 -14.82 -10.90 -37.55
CA VAL A 115 -16.15 -10.54 -38.03
C VAL A 115 -16.28 -9.07 -38.38
N SER A 116 -17.04 -8.74 -39.41
CA SER A 116 -17.56 -7.40 -39.64
C SER A 116 -18.78 -7.15 -38.72
N THR A 117 -19.17 -5.88 -38.55
CA THR A 117 -20.38 -5.55 -37.77
C THR A 117 -21.65 -6.22 -38.28
N SER A 118 -21.77 -6.38 -39.61
CA SER A 118 -22.90 -7.07 -40.22
C SER A 118 -22.88 -8.59 -39.99
N GLU A 119 -21.69 -9.17 -39.90
CA GLU A 119 -21.48 -10.57 -39.56
C GLU A 119 -21.74 -10.84 -38.08
N LEU A 120 -21.35 -9.91 -37.20
CA LEU A 120 -21.64 -9.96 -35.77
C LEU A 120 -23.15 -10.05 -35.50
N ILE A 121 -23.96 -9.29 -36.25
CA ILE A 121 -25.44 -9.35 -36.15
C ILE A 121 -25.95 -10.72 -36.60
N ARG A 122 -25.38 -11.28 -37.68
CA ARG A 122 -25.76 -12.62 -38.18
C ARG A 122 -25.44 -13.73 -37.19
N LEU A 123 -24.36 -13.62 -36.43
CA LEU A 123 -24.02 -14.59 -35.38
C LEU A 123 -25.15 -14.76 -34.37
N LEU A 124 -25.85 -13.68 -34.04
CA LEU A 124 -26.96 -13.72 -33.09
C LEU A 124 -28.19 -14.47 -33.61
N ASP A 125 -28.27 -14.79 -34.91
CA ASP A 125 -29.35 -15.59 -35.51
C ASP A 125 -29.07 -17.09 -35.37
N ASP A 126 -27.85 -17.51 -35.03
CA ASP A 126 -27.52 -18.92 -34.80
C ASP A 126 -27.93 -19.31 -33.35
N PRO A 127 -28.87 -20.29 -33.22
CA PRO A 127 -29.35 -20.70 -31.89
C PRO A 127 -28.33 -21.49 -31.08
N ASP A 128 -27.24 -21.96 -31.67
CA ASP A 128 -26.18 -22.69 -30.99
C ASP A 128 -25.16 -21.72 -30.32
N ILE A 129 -25.28 -20.40 -30.53
CA ILE A 129 -24.43 -19.39 -29.93
C ILE A 129 -25.03 -18.95 -28.59
N ASP A 130 -24.28 -19.18 -27.50
CA ASP A 130 -24.66 -18.76 -26.17
C ASP A 130 -24.23 -17.31 -25.85
N TYR A 131 -22.99 -16.91 -26.24
CA TYR A 131 -22.44 -15.61 -25.97
C TYR A 131 -21.33 -15.22 -26.96
N VAL A 132 -21.17 -13.92 -27.20
CA VAL A 132 -20.11 -13.35 -28.05
C VAL A 132 -19.47 -12.18 -27.31
N GLU A 133 -18.15 -12.19 -27.16
CA GLU A 133 -17.35 -11.12 -26.58
C GLU A 133 -16.21 -10.71 -27.53
N PRO A 134 -15.71 -9.45 -27.44
CA PRO A 134 -14.57 -9.04 -28.26
C PRO A 134 -13.29 -9.72 -27.76
N VAL A 135 -12.38 -10.02 -28.69
CA VAL A 135 -10.99 -10.35 -28.29
C VAL A 135 -10.32 -9.07 -27.85
N TRP A 136 -9.94 -9.02 -26.58
CA TRP A 136 -9.20 -7.90 -26.02
C TRP A 136 -7.74 -8.28 -25.80
N ARG A 137 -6.87 -7.28 -25.85
CA ARG A 137 -5.44 -7.46 -25.61
C ARG A 137 -5.21 -7.54 -24.11
N ALA A 138 -4.70 -8.67 -23.63
CA ALA A 138 -4.24 -8.76 -22.24
C ALA A 138 -3.02 -7.85 -22.06
N SER A 139 -3.08 -6.93 -21.11
CA SER A 139 -1.92 -6.14 -20.69
C SER A 139 -0.95 -7.06 -19.93
N LYS A 140 0.34 -6.92 -20.18
CA LYS A 140 1.37 -7.54 -19.34
C LYS A 140 1.49 -6.68 -18.10
N SER A 141 1.32 -7.27 -16.91
CA SER A 141 1.64 -6.66 -15.63
C SER A 141 3.15 -6.72 -15.40
N LEU A 142 3.72 -5.90 -14.46
CA LEU A 142 5.13 -5.93 -14.10
C LEU A 142 5.72 -7.32 -14.32
N ASP A 143 6.29 -7.52 -15.45
CA ASP A 143 6.61 -8.76 -16.19
C ASP A 143 6.33 -10.10 -15.45
N ALA A 144 6.95 -10.34 -14.29
CA ALA A 144 6.82 -11.56 -13.49
C ALA A 144 6.20 -11.35 -12.11
N SER A 145 6.32 -10.15 -11.51
CA SER A 145 6.04 -9.96 -10.09
C SER A 145 4.54 -9.79 -9.78
N VAL A 146 3.82 -8.99 -10.56
CA VAL A 146 2.38 -8.78 -10.37
C VAL A 146 1.58 -10.05 -10.66
N PRO A 147 1.89 -10.85 -11.72
CA PRO A 147 1.30 -12.17 -11.89
C PRO A 147 1.62 -13.17 -10.76
N ALA A 148 2.82 -13.11 -10.18
CA ALA A 148 3.21 -14.01 -9.09
C ALA A 148 2.34 -13.83 -7.84
N ILE A 149 1.86 -12.62 -7.59
CA ILE A 149 0.94 -12.32 -6.49
C ILE A 149 -0.54 -12.39 -6.90
N GLY A 150 -0.85 -12.55 -8.20
CA GLY A 150 -2.20 -12.69 -8.74
C GLY A 150 -2.98 -11.38 -8.87
N ALA A 151 -2.35 -10.21 -8.81
CA ALA A 151 -3.03 -8.92 -8.95
C ALA A 151 -3.55 -8.70 -10.39
N ASP A 152 -2.86 -9.23 -11.40
CA ASP A 152 -3.31 -9.25 -12.79
C ASP A 152 -4.70 -9.90 -12.97
N GLN A 153 -5.00 -10.93 -12.16
CA GLN A 153 -6.29 -11.62 -12.17
C GLN A 153 -7.42 -10.74 -11.62
N ILE A 154 -7.09 -9.78 -10.76
CA ILE A 154 -8.05 -8.83 -10.19
C ILE A 154 -8.33 -7.71 -11.18
N HIS A 155 -7.30 -7.20 -11.86
CA HIS A 155 -7.43 -6.15 -12.86
C HIS A 155 -8.38 -6.57 -14.02
N GLY A 156 -8.40 -7.85 -14.36
CA GLY A 156 -9.24 -8.39 -15.41
C GLY A 156 -10.70 -8.66 -15.02
N ARG A 157 -11.13 -8.41 -13.80
CA ARG A 157 -12.50 -8.70 -13.32
C ARG A 157 -13.51 -7.67 -13.81
N SER A 158 -14.80 -8.01 -13.70
CA SER A 158 -15.92 -7.09 -13.96
C SER A 158 -16.85 -7.07 -12.75
N PRO A 159 -16.98 -5.95 -11.99
CA PRO A 159 -16.24 -4.69 -12.16
C PRO A 159 -14.74 -4.86 -11.92
N GLN A 160 -13.93 -4.01 -12.54
CA GLN A 160 -12.49 -3.99 -12.32
C GLN A 160 -12.18 -3.49 -10.90
N ILE A 161 -11.17 -4.08 -10.28
CA ILE A 161 -10.64 -3.64 -8.98
C ILE A 161 -9.18 -3.29 -9.24
N ARG A 162 -8.84 -1.99 -9.21
CA ARG A 162 -7.55 -1.47 -9.61
C ARG A 162 -7.00 -0.42 -8.64
N GLY A 163 -7.66 -0.22 -7.47
CA GLY A 163 -7.26 0.72 -6.43
C GLY A 163 -7.93 2.09 -6.52
N GLU A 164 -8.95 2.26 -7.38
CA GLU A 164 -9.70 3.52 -7.48
C GLU A 164 -10.28 3.95 -6.12
N GLY A 165 -10.16 5.26 -5.81
CA GLY A 165 -10.66 5.84 -4.57
C GLY A 165 -9.77 5.61 -3.35
N VAL A 166 -8.55 5.10 -3.51
CA VAL A 166 -7.58 4.88 -2.45
C VAL A 166 -6.32 5.71 -2.68
N VAL A 167 -5.76 6.26 -1.62
CA VAL A 167 -4.46 6.93 -1.65
C VAL A 167 -3.35 5.91 -1.42
N VAL A 168 -2.42 5.80 -2.35
CA VAL A 168 -1.12 5.18 -2.16
C VAL A 168 -0.12 6.28 -1.85
N GLY A 169 0.37 6.30 -0.61
CA GLY A 169 1.38 7.23 -0.14
C GLY A 169 2.78 6.64 -0.24
N THR A 170 3.77 7.44 -0.62
CA THR A 170 5.19 7.05 -0.54
C THR A 170 5.98 8.11 0.22
N VAL A 171 6.78 7.69 1.21
CA VAL A 171 7.78 8.55 1.87
C VAL A 171 9.15 7.99 1.50
N ASP A 172 9.82 8.65 0.52
CA ASP A 172 10.99 8.09 -0.14
C ASP A 172 11.89 9.21 -0.73
N THR A 173 12.69 8.92 -1.75
CA THR A 173 13.60 9.87 -2.44
C THR A 173 12.90 10.87 -3.33
N GLY A 174 11.58 10.79 -3.48
CA GLY A 174 10.74 11.61 -4.34
C GLY A 174 10.06 10.82 -5.45
N ILE A 175 9.70 11.47 -6.54
CA ILE A 175 9.09 10.87 -7.73
C ILE A 175 9.42 11.67 -8.98
N ASP A 176 9.64 11.01 -10.10
CA ASP A 176 9.61 11.66 -11.42
C ASP A 176 8.14 11.90 -11.81
N TYR A 177 7.60 13.06 -11.47
CA TYR A 177 6.21 13.40 -11.73
C TYR A 177 5.91 13.58 -13.23
N MET A 178 6.97 13.65 -14.06
CA MET A 178 6.84 13.71 -15.52
C MET A 178 6.70 12.32 -16.15
N HIS A 179 6.94 11.24 -15.41
CA HIS A 179 6.85 9.86 -15.94
C HIS A 179 5.40 9.52 -16.30
N LEU A 180 5.20 8.96 -17.48
CA LEU A 180 3.85 8.67 -18.01
C LEU A 180 3.06 7.70 -17.12
N ASP A 181 3.70 6.71 -16.49
CA ASP A 181 3.03 5.75 -15.60
C ASP A 181 2.33 6.39 -14.39
N PHE A 182 2.48 7.69 -14.16
CA PHE A 182 1.82 8.44 -13.08
C PHE A 182 0.82 9.47 -13.58
N ARG A 183 0.46 9.38 -14.86
CA ARG A 183 -0.48 10.31 -15.51
C ARG A 183 -1.73 9.57 -15.97
N GLU A 184 -2.70 10.32 -16.47
CA GLU A 184 -3.93 9.78 -17.02
C GLU A 184 -4.39 10.62 -18.22
N ASP A 185 -4.92 9.94 -19.25
CA ASP A 185 -5.60 10.53 -20.39
C ASP A 185 -7.08 10.72 -20.01
N THR A 186 -7.47 11.97 -19.70
CA THR A 186 -8.81 12.26 -19.19
C THR A 186 -9.84 12.55 -20.27
N ASP A 187 -9.40 12.87 -21.50
CA ASP A 187 -10.29 13.21 -22.61
C ASP A 187 -10.28 12.16 -23.75
N GLY A 188 -9.40 11.17 -23.68
CA GLY A 188 -9.34 10.03 -24.59
C GLY A 188 -8.68 10.37 -25.94
N ASP A 189 -7.85 11.41 -26.00
CA ASP A 189 -7.15 11.84 -27.21
C ASP A 189 -5.79 11.13 -27.41
N GLY A 190 -5.35 10.34 -26.43
CA GLY A 190 -4.09 9.57 -26.42
C GLY A 190 -2.90 10.37 -25.85
N PHE A 191 -3.13 11.52 -25.24
CA PHE A 191 -2.14 12.27 -24.48
C PHE A 191 -2.50 12.22 -22.99
N GLU A 192 -1.52 12.00 -22.13
CA GLU A 192 -1.69 11.90 -20.68
C GLU A 192 -1.44 13.28 -20.05
N GLU A 193 -2.47 14.11 -20.03
CA GLU A 193 -2.39 15.51 -19.61
C GLU A 193 -2.62 15.72 -18.11
N SER A 194 -3.27 14.79 -17.42
CA SER A 194 -3.56 14.87 -15.98
C SER A 194 -2.58 14.04 -15.15
N SER A 195 -2.36 14.45 -13.91
CA SER A 195 -1.52 13.73 -12.94
C SER A 195 -2.36 12.88 -12.00
N ARG A 196 -1.93 11.67 -11.70
CA ARG A 196 -2.47 10.86 -10.59
C ARG A 196 -1.87 11.22 -9.23
N ILE A 197 -0.87 12.13 -9.21
CA ILE A 197 -0.28 12.66 -7.98
C ILE A 197 -1.14 13.80 -7.47
N LEU A 198 -1.88 13.55 -6.37
CA LEU A 198 -2.78 14.52 -5.75
C LEU A 198 -2.04 15.63 -5.00
N ALA A 199 -0.91 15.27 -4.38
CA ALA A 199 -0.07 16.20 -3.63
C ALA A 199 1.35 15.66 -3.52
N LEU A 200 2.33 16.58 -3.48
CA LEU A 200 3.73 16.26 -3.32
C LEU A 200 4.33 17.19 -2.26
N TRP A 201 5.08 16.63 -1.31
CA TRP A 201 5.83 17.40 -0.32
C TRP A 201 7.32 17.08 -0.40
N ASP A 202 8.12 18.07 -0.75
CA ASP A 202 9.58 17.96 -0.73
C ASP A 202 10.13 18.55 0.57
N GLN A 203 10.53 17.70 1.50
CA GLN A 203 11.09 18.08 2.80
C GLN A 203 12.55 18.54 2.71
N SER A 204 13.22 18.37 1.57
CA SER A 204 14.61 18.77 1.40
C SER A 204 14.83 20.29 1.27
N PHE A 205 13.76 21.07 1.07
CA PHE A 205 13.82 22.52 0.93
C PHE A 205 13.58 23.27 2.24
N GLY A 206 14.65 23.76 2.86
CA GLY A 206 14.56 24.60 4.05
C GLY A 206 14.03 23.84 5.26
N MET A 207 13.46 24.56 6.24
CA MET A 207 13.03 23.96 7.52
C MET A 207 11.68 23.25 7.43
N PHE A 208 10.82 23.62 6.50
CA PHE A 208 9.42 23.12 6.42
C PHE A 208 9.12 22.40 5.10
N GLY A 209 10.09 22.27 4.23
CA GLY A 209 9.89 21.75 2.89
C GLY A 209 9.01 22.66 2.00
N ILE A 210 8.73 22.18 0.81
CA ILE A 210 7.79 22.83 -0.13
C ILE A 210 6.72 21.80 -0.48
N ARG A 211 5.46 22.23 -0.47
CA ARG A 211 4.30 21.40 -0.84
C ARG A 211 3.79 21.87 -2.19
N TYR A 212 3.47 20.94 -3.06
CA TYR A 212 2.94 21.18 -4.38
C TYR A 212 1.59 20.51 -4.52
N SER A 213 0.63 21.20 -5.12
CA SER A 213 -0.70 20.70 -5.43
C SER A 213 -0.73 19.97 -6.77
N LYS A 214 -1.81 19.20 -7.00
CA LYS A 214 -2.07 18.57 -8.30
C LYS A 214 -2.07 19.59 -9.44
N GLU A 215 -2.68 20.75 -9.24
CA GLU A 215 -2.78 21.81 -10.25
C GLU A 215 -1.40 22.36 -10.64
N GLU A 216 -0.47 22.51 -9.69
CA GLU A 216 0.90 22.95 -9.97
C GLU A 216 1.68 21.90 -10.76
N ILE A 217 1.47 20.61 -10.46
CA ILE A 217 2.05 19.48 -11.19
C ILE A 217 1.51 19.44 -12.62
N GLU A 218 0.19 19.56 -12.80
CA GLU A 218 -0.47 19.55 -14.10
C GLU A 218 -0.09 20.77 -14.96
N ASP A 219 0.12 21.92 -14.34
CA ASP A 219 0.59 23.13 -15.04
C ASP A 219 2.01 22.92 -15.62
N ASP A 220 2.89 22.26 -14.86
CA ASP A 220 4.22 21.89 -15.35
C ASP A 220 4.15 20.81 -16.45
N ILE A 221 3.31 19.79 -16.29
CA ILE A 221 3.08 18.76 -17.31
C ILE A 221 2.59 19.40 -18.62
N ALA A 222 1.56 20.26 -18.56
CA ALA A 222 0.99 20.92 -19.73
C ALA A 222 1.98 21.81 -20.47
N ASN A 223 2.95 22.39 -19.75
CA ASN A 223 3.99 23.24 -20.33
C ASN A 223 5.27 22.47 -20.70
N GLY A 224 5.35 21.16 -20.40
CA GLY A 224 6.54 20.34 -20.61
C GLY A 224 7.72 20.76 -19.72
N HIS A 225 7.43 21.28 -18.54
CA HIS A 225 8.42 21.75 -17.58
C HIS A 225 8.76 20.64 -16.58
N ASP A 226 10.03 20.25 -16.53
CA ASP A 226 10.58 19.40 -15.47
C ASP A 226 11.01 20.23 -14.24
N ALA A 227 11.58 19.57 -13.25
CA ALA A 227 12.05 20.19 -11.99
C ALA A 227 13.07 21.33 -12.20
N SER A 228 13.72 21.43 -13.36
CA SER A 228 14.70 22.47 -13.67
C SER A 228 14.07 23.76 -14.18
N ALA A 229 12.88 23.68 -14.78
CA ALA A 229 12.21 24.79 -15.48
C ALA A 229 10.83 25.13 -14.88
N GLY A 230 10.19 24.16 -14.16
CA GLY A 230 8.83 24.25 -13.66
C GLY A 230 8.67 24.95 -12.31
N THR A 231 7.44 24.98 -11.85
CA THR A 231 7.03 25.38 -10.49
C THR A 231 7.41 24.31 -9.49
N VAL A 232 7.18 23.04 -9.84
CA VAL A 232 7.54 21.87 -9.04
C VAL A 232 9.04 21.60 -9.19
N ARG A 233 9.79 21.88 -8.15
CA ARG A 233 11.25 21.75 -8.14
C ARG A 233 11.77 20.46 -7.55
N GLN A 234 10.87 19.58 -7.15
CA GLN A 234 11.24 18.26 -6.68
C GLN A 234 11.73 17.42 -7.87
N ALA A 235 12.90 16.81 -7.70
CA ALA A 235 13.49 15.87 -8.64
C ALA A 235 13.88 14.59 -7.88
N ASP A 236 13.61 13.43 -8.46
CA ASP A 236 14.05 12.16 -7.87
C ASP A 236 15.41 11.73 -8.46
N VAL A 237 16.46 12.39 -7.98
CA VAL A 237 17.84 12.16 -8.44
C VAL A 237 18.40 10.81 -7.97
N ASP A 238 17.78 10.14 -7.03
CA ASP A 238 18.09 8.77 -6.64
C ASP A 238 17.36 7.75 -7.52
N GLY A 239 16.10 7.99 -7.81
CA GLY A 239 15.23 7.16 -8.63
C GLY A 239 14.50 6.05 -7.85
N HIS A 240 14.87 5.82 -6.58
CA HIS A 240 14.30 4.76 -5.77
C HIS A 240 12.80 4.97 -5.51
N GLY A 241 12.37 6.19 -5.12
CA GLY A 241 10.96 6.50 -4.88
C GLY A 241 10.09 6.39 -6.15
N THR A 242 10.61 6.79 -7.31
CA THR A 242 9.94 6.60 -8.61
C THR A 242 9.71 5.12 -8.90
N HIS A 243 10.72 4.28 -8.68
CA HIS A 243 10.63 2.83 -8.89
C HIS A 243 9.61 2.19 -7.93
N VAL A 244 9.67 2.53 -6.65
CA VAL A 244 8.75 2.06 -5.61
C VAL A 244 7.30 2.45 -5.92
N ALA A 245 7.04 3.71 -6.30
CA ALA A 245 5.72 4.18 -6.69
C ALA A 245 5.21 3.44 -7.94
N GLY A 246 6.09 3.16 -8.92
CA GLY A 246 5.77 2.39 -10.12
C GLY A 246 5.30 0.97 -9.80
N ILE A 247 5.95 0.29 -8.84
CA ILE A 247 5.52 -1.05 -8.40
C ILE A 247 4.14 -0.98 -7.74
N ALA A 248 3.92 -0.03 -6.84
CA ALA A 248 2.66 0.07 -6.11
C ALA A 248 1.49 0.47 -7.01
N ALA A 249 1.70 1.48 -7.89
CA ALA A 249 0.62 2.17 -8.56
C ALA A 249 0.93 2.68 -9.97
N GLY A 250 2.01 2.27 -10.64
CA GLY A 250 2.25 2.61 -12.05
C GLY A 250 1.15 2.01 -12.93
N ASP A 251 0.62 2.76 -13.91
CA ASP A 251 -0.42 2.25 -14.81
C ASP A 251 0.13 1.50 -16.02
N GLY A 252 1.45 1.62 -16.26
CA GLY A 252 2.18 0.95 -17.33
C GLY A 252 1.92 1.55 -18.72
N SER A 253 1.36 2.75 -18.81
CA SER A 253 1.02 3.44 -20.05
C SER A 253 2.27 3.81 -20.86
N SER A 254 3.40 4.07 -20.19
CA SER A 254 4.66 4.48 -20.82
C SER A 254 5.28 3.42 -21.73
N SER A 255 4.88 2.15 -21.64
CA SER A 255 5.52 1.05 -22.36
C SER A 255 4.53 0.13 -23.07
N SER A 256 4.84 -0.26 -24.30
CA SER A 256 4.10 -1.33 -25.01
C SER A 256 4.24 -2.70 -24.34
N GLU A 257 5.19 -2.87 -23.43
CA GLU A 257 5.36 -4.08 -22.62
C GLU A 257 4.39 -4.09 -21.44
N GLY A 258 3.86 -2.91 -21.02
CA GLY A 258 2.83 -2.74 -20.00
C GLY A 258 3.32 -3.19 -18.62
N PHE A 259 4.29 -2.47 -18.04
CA PHE A 259 4.74 -2.71 -16.66
C PHE A 259 3.74 -2.13 -15.65
N VAL A 260 2.55 -2.69 -15.60
CA VAL A 260 1.44 -2.24 -14.75
C VAL A 260 1.69 -2.64 -13.30
N GLY A 261 1.68 -1.68 -12.40
CA GLY A 261 1.79 -1.86 -10.95
C GLY A 261 0.60 -2.61 -10.34
N VAL A 262 0.61 -2.76 -9.01
CA VAL A 262 -0.38 -3.57 -8.30
C VAL A 262 -1.75 -2.87 -8.21
N ALA A 263 -1.77 -1.56 -7.96
CA ALA A 263 -2.99 -0.74 -7.84
C ALA A 263 -2.95 0.46 -8.83
N PRO A 264 -3.04 0.19 -10.14
CA PRO A 264 -2.72 1.18 -11.17
C PRO A 264 -3.70 2.36 -11.29
N ASP A 265 -4.88 2.29 -10.67
CA ASP A 265 -5.86 3.38 -10.67
C ASP A 265 -5.90 4.10 -9.29
N ALA A 266 -4.94 3.80 -8.41
CA ALA A 266 -4.83 4.49 -7.13
C ALA A 266 -4.34 5.93 -7.30
N THR A 267 -4.79 6.82 -6.41
CA THR A 267 -4.30 8.19 -6.29
C THR A 267 -2.98 8.21 -5.53
N LEU A 268 -2.02 9.01 -5.97
CA LEU A 268 -0.70 9.09 -5.34
C LEU A 268 -0.59 10.34 -4.45
N VAL A 269 0.02 10.20 -3.27
CA VAL A 269 0.52 11.30 -2.45
C VAL A 269 1.99 11.00 -2.12
N VAL A 270 2.89 11.89 -2.48
CA VAL A 270 4.32 11.63 -2.41
C VAL A 270 5.01 12.58 -1.45
N VAL A 271 5.87 12.04 -0.60
CA VAL A 271 6.77 12.80 0.26
C VAL A 271 8.21 12.44 -0.09
N LYS A 272 8.95 13.42 -0.58
CA LYS A 272 10.41 13.34 -0.68
C LYS A 272 10.99 13.68 0.68
N THR A 273 11.52 12.65 1.37
CA THR A 273 12.06 12.80 2.71
C THR A 273 13.58 13.01 2.73
N THR A 274 14.11 13.54 3.81
CA THR A 274 15.56 13.58 4.09
C THR A 274 16.02 12.40 4.95
N PHE A 275 15.14 11.42 5.18
CA PHE A 275 15.37 10.17 5.93
C PHE A 275 15.63 10.34 7.44
N TYR A 276 15.41 11.53 8.02
CA TYR A 276 15.32 11.65 9.47
C TYR A 276 13.99 11.09 9.97
N THR A 277 14.01 10.34 11.07
CA THR A 277 12.82 9.66 11.63
C THR A 277 11.66 10.62 11.92
N SER A 278 11.93 11.83 12.39
CA SER A 278 10.92 12.88 12.60
C SER A 278 10.26 13.37 11.30
N GLU A 279 11.02 13.39 10.21
CA GLU A 279 10.52 13.81 8.90
C GLU A 279 9.73 12.70 8.23
N ILE A 280 10.13 11.44 8.45
CA ILE A 280 9.36 10.28 8.01
C ILE A 280 7.99 10.25 8.72
N LEU A 281 7.94 10.42 10.06
CA LEU A 281 6.68 10.51 10.81
C LEU A 281 5.78 11.63 10.28
N SER A 282 6.35 12.83 10.10
CA SER A 282 5.60 13.97 9.54
C SER A 282 5.14 13.71 8.10
N GLY A 283 5.91 12.95 7.32
CA GLY A 283 5.54 12.55 5.97
C GLY A 283 4.35 11.60 5.94
N VAL A 284 4.33 10.61 6.85
CA VAL A 284 3.21 9.68 7.00
C VAL A 284 1.95 10.42 7.46
N GLU A 285 2.06 11.29 8.48
CA GLU A 285 0.96 12.12 8.95
C GLU A 285 0.39 12.99 7.82
N TYR A 286 1.25 13.65 7.04
CA TYR A 286 0.83 14.46 5.90
C TYR A 286 0.03 13.66 4.86
N ILE A 287 0.45 12.42 4.53
CA ILE A 287 -0.28 11.58 3.59
C ILE A 287 -1.67 11.26 4.12
N PHE A 288 -1.80 10.88 5.39
CA PHE A 288 -3.08 10.61 6.02
C PHE A 288 -3.97 11.85 6.11
N ASP A 289 -3.40 13.02 6.42
CA ASP A 289 -4.14 14.30 6.44
C ASP A 289 -4.71 14.66 5.06
N ILE A 290 -3.94 14.44 3.98
CA ILE A 290 -4.43 14.65 2.60
C ILE A 290 -5.53 13.65 2.29
N ALA A 291 -5.36 12.38 2.59
CA ALA A 291 -6.37 11.35 2.34
C ALA A 291 -7.68 11.67 3.08
N ASP A 292 -7.61 12.05 4.36
CA ASP A 292 -8.76 12.46 5.17
C ASP A 292 -9.48 13.68 4.58
N ALA A 293 -8.73 14.66 4.09
CA ALA A 293 -9.30 15.86 3.48
C ALA A 293 -10.13 15.55 2.22
N TYR A 294 -9.79 14.47 1.53
CA TYR A 294 -10.52 13.98 0.36
C TYR A 294 -11.50 12.84 0.68
N GLY A 295 -11.55 12.37 1.92
CA GLY A 295 -12.42 11.28 2.36
C GLY A 295 -12.04 9.92 1.77
N MET A 296 -10.75 9.68 1.55
CA MET A 296 -10.21 8.45 0.99
C MET A 296 -9.46 7.63 2.06
N PRO A 297 -9.53 6.29 2.02
CA PRO A 297 -8.59 5.46 2.75
C PRO A 297 -7.18 5.59 2.17
N ALA A 298 -6.15 5.29 2.98
CA ALA A 298 -4.78 5.41 2.54
C ALA A 298 -3.88 4.29 3.04
N VAL A 299 -2.94 3.87 2.21
CA VAL A 299 -1.84 3.00 2.57
C VAL A 299 -0.51 3.69 2.27
N VAL A 300 0.39 3.72 3.24
CA VAL A 300 1.71 4.36 3.12
C VAL A 300 2.80 3.32 2.99
N ASN A 301 3.66 3.47 2.00
CA ASN A 301 4.85 2.66 1.77
C ASN A 301 6.09 3.33 2.35
N LEU A 302 6.83 2.60 3.17
CA LEU A 302 8.13 2.98 3.72
C LEU A 302 9.17 1.94 3.28
N SER A 303 9.81 2.17 2.13
CA SER A 303 10.90 1.34 1.62
C SER A 303 12.25 1.84 2.16
N LEU A 304 12.35 1.93 3.48
CA LEU A 304 13.47 2.51 4.21
C LEU A 304 13.61 1.85 5.59
N GLY A 305 14.77 1.97 6.21
CA GLY A 305 15.01 1.45 7.56
C GLY A 305 16.47 1.60 7.99
N GLY A 306 16.77 1.09 9.18
CA GLY A 306 18.10 1.06 9.77
C GLY A 306 18.11 0.24 11.07
N HIS A 307 19.25 0.23 11.77
CA HIS A 307 19.43 -0.59 12.97
C HIS A 307 19.61 0.23 14.26
N ASP A 308 19.21 1.51 14.22
CA ASP A 308 19.29 2.38 15.40
C ASP A 308 18.06 2.19 16.29
N GLY A 309 18.17 1.33 17.30
CA GLY A 309 17.09 1.10 18.25
C GLY A 309 17.13 -0.27 18.91
N PRO A 310 16.09 -0.60 19.70
CA PRO A 310 16.05 -1.83 20.50
C PRO A 310 15.57 -3.08 19.72
N HIS A 311 15.12 -2.95 18.48
CA HIS A 311 14.56 -4.02 17.66
C HIS A 311 13.38 -4.78 18.32
N ASP A 312 12.55 -4.07 19.08
CA ASP A 312 11.41 -4.63 19.81
C ASP A 312 10.11 -3.81 19.70
N GLY A 313 10.06 -2.83 18.79
CA GLY A 313 8.88 -1.99 18.58
C GLY A 313 8.74 -0.84 19.58
N THR A 314 9.71 -0.64 20.48
CA THR A 314 9.61 0.36 21.56
C THR A 314 10.36 1.64 21.31
N SER A 315 11.04 1.82 20.17
CA SER A 315 11.59 3.12 19.77
C SER A 315 10.46 4.15 19.60
N LEU A 316 10.74 5.43 19.86
CA LEU A 316 9.73 6.48 19.69
C LEU A 316 9.28 6.61 18.24
N PHE A 317 10.15 6.26 17.29
CA PHE A 317 9.82 6.23 15.87
C PHE A 317 8.78 5.16 15.56
N GLU A 318 8.97 3.94 16.07
CA GLU A 318 8.04 2.83 15.90
C GLU A 318 6.70 3.09 16.60
N GLN A 319 6.72 3.57 17.83
CA GLN A 319 5.50 3.96 18.54
C GLN A 319 4.70 5.03 17.80
N GLY A 320 5.38 6.02 17.20
CA GLY A 320 4.72 7.05 16.40
C GLY A 320 4.03 6.48 15.16
N LEU A 321 4.65 5.51 14.47
CA LEU A 321 4.02 4.83 13.33
C LEU A 321 2.83 3.97 13.76
N ASP A 322 2.93 3.27 14.90
CA ASP A 322 1.84 2.48 15.46
C ASP A 322 0.62 3.37 15.80
N GLU A 323 0.86 4.54 16.41
CA GLU A 323 -0.19 5.52 16.68
C GLU A 323 -0.86 6.01 15.38
N LEU A 324 -0.07 6.31 14.33
CA LEU A 324 -0.59 6.76 13.05
C LEU A 324 -1.40 5.67 12.32
N ALA A 325 -0.90 4.43 12.28
CA ALA A 325 -1.56 3.31 11.62
C ALA A 325 -2.90 2.94 12.29
N SER A 326 -2.97 3.03 13.62
CA SER A 326 -4.15 2.67 14.40
C SER A 326 -5.13 3.83 14.67
N SER A 327 -4.82 5.04 14.20
CA SER A 327 -5.59 6.26 14.51
C SER A 327 -6.98 6.31 13.90
N ALA A 328 -7.23 5.58 12.79
CA ALA A 328 -8.53 5.48 12.12
C ALA A 328 -8.61 4.17 11.32
N THR A 329 -9.82 3.81 10.88
CA THR A 329 -10.04 2.78 9.84
C THR A 329 -9.56 3.29 8.49
N GLY A 330 -9.34 2.39 7.53
CA GLY A 330 -8.87 2.74 6.20
C GLY A 330 -7.40 3.18 6.15
N ARG A 331 -6.60 2.91 7.20
CA ARG A 331 -5.18 3.26 7.26
C ARG A 331 -4.30 2.04 7.42
N ALA A 332 -3.18 2.03 6.68
CA ALA A 332 -2.12 1.02 6.85
C ALA A 332 -0.75 1.61 6.53
N ILE A 333 0.28 1.07 7.15
CA ILE A 333 1.69 1.41 6.88
C ILE A 333 2.42 0.10 6.55
N VAL A 334 3.11 0.08 5.41
CA VAL A 334 3.90 -1.06 4.94
C VAL A 334 5.37 -0.69 4.96
N VAL A 335 6.20 -1.56 5.54
CA VAL A 335 7.63 -1.33 5.73
C VAL A 335 8.45 -2.46 5.12
N SER A 336 9.56 -2.13 4.47
CA SER A 336 10.55 -3.11 4.04
C SER A 336 11.25 -3.77 5.23
N ALA A 337 11.58 -5.07 5.12
CA ALA A 337 12.18 -5.82 6.24
C ALA A 337 13.68 -5.50 6.45
N GLY A 338 14.36 -4.91 5.46
CA GLY A 338 15.81 -4.72 5.44
C GLY A 338 16.54 -5.70 4.50
N ASN A 339 17.82 -5.41 4.22
CA ASN A 339 18.61 -6.13 3.21
C ASN A 339 19.87 -6.78 3.79
N GLU A 340 19.86 -7.15 5.06
CA GLU A 340 21.00 -7.68 5.82
C GLU A 340 20.86 -9.18 6.15
N GLY A 341 19.92 -9.88 5.49
CA GLY A 341 19.63 -11.31 5.73
C GLY A 341 20.80 -12.25 5.44
N ASP A 342 21.81 -11.84 4.71
CA ASP A 342 23.04 -12.59 4.45
C ASP A 342 24.29 -11.95 5.11
N GLN A 343 24.07 -10.92 5.95
CA GLN A 343 25.16 -10.21 6.64
C GLN A 343 25.17 -10.56 8.14
N ALA A 344 26.35 -10.71 8.70
CA ALA A 344 26.55 -10.97 10.13
C ALA A 344 26.67 -9.65 10.90
N ILE A 345 25.59 -8.87 10.95
CA ILE A 345 25.52 -7.59 11.67
C ILE A 345 24.97 -7.73 13.09
N HIS A 346 24.46 -8.91 13.45
CA HIS A 346 23.88 -9.23 14.74
C HIS A 346 24.68 -10.34 15.44
N ALA A 347 24.69 -10.30 16.78
CA ALA A 347 25.13 -11.39 17.63
C ALA A 347 24.36 -11.41 18.94
N GLY A 348 23.73 -12.53 19.28
CA GLY A 348 22.95 -12.68 20.50
C GLY A 348 23.30 -13.90 21.30
N ARG A 349 23.29 -13.79 22.65
CA ARG A 349 23.57 -14.91 23.54
C ARG A 349 22.98 -14.71 24.93
N THR A 350 22.52 -15.81 25.54
CA THR A 350 22.16 -15.83 26.96
C THR A 350 23.39 -16.18 27.79
N LEU A 351 23.72 -15.33 28.78
CA LEU A 351 24.78 -15.55 29.75
C LEU A 351 24.16 -15.93 31.11
N SER A 352 24.86 -16.80 31.81
CA SER A 352 24.57 -17.18 33.22
C SER A 352 25.88 -17.26 33.98
N GLY A 353 26.62 -16.17 34.00
CA GLY A 353 28.03 -16.07 34.31
C GLY A 353 28.92 -16.25 33.08
N GLY A 354 30.18 -15.85 33.16
CA GLY A 354 31.15 -15.90 32.07
C GLY A 354 31.05 -14.75 31.08
N ALA A 355 31.52 -14.94 29.84
CA ALA A 355 31.56 -13.93 28.81
C ALA A 355 31.36 -14.52 27.41
N ALA A 356 31.02 -13.66 26.47
CA ALA A 356 31.03 -13.95 25.04
C ALA A 356 31.87 -12.88 24.32
N SER A 357 32.65 -13.29 23.32
CA SER A 357 33.48 -12.40 22.52
C SER A 357 33.19 -12.57 21.03
N TYR A 358 33.25 -11.45 20.31
CA TYR A 358 33.06 -11.37 18.87
C TYR A 358 34.16 -10.49 18.25
N GLY A 359 34.77 -10.96 17.18
CA GLY A 359 35.66 -10.12 16.41
C GLY A 359 34.84 -9.09 15.60
N ILE A 360 35.43 -7.92 15.34
CA ILE A 360 34.81 -6.88 14.52
C ILE A 360 35.72 -6.60 13.34
N THR A 361 35.19 -6.75 12.14
CA THR A 361 35.81 -6.26 10.91
C THR A 361 35.07 -5.03 10.45
N LEU A 362 35.76 -3.93 10.26
CA LEU A 362 35.22 -2.62 9.92
C LEU A 362 35.50 -2.29 8.47
N ASP A 363 34.55 -1.71 7.76
CA ASP A 363 34.71 -1.22 6.39
C ASP A 363 34.55 0.32 6.31
N ALA A 364 34.33 0.97 7.47
CA ALA A 364 34.20 2.41 7.60
C ALA A 364 35.08 2.96 8.72
N SER A 365 35.45 4.24 8.64
CA SER A 365 36.26 4.93 9.66
C SER A 365 35.45 5.37 10.89
N THR A 366 34.13 5.28 10.81
CA THR A 366 33.20 5.49 11.92
C THR A 366 32.15 4.37 11.90
N VAL A 367 31.96 3.71 13.03
CA VAL A 367 31.00 2.64 13.22
C VAL A 367 30.40 2.75 14.63
N ASP A 368 29.10 2.60 14.71
CA ASP A 368 28.38 2.53 15.97
C ASP A 368 27.84 1.10 16.18
N LEU A 369 27.89 0.66 17.43
CA LEU A 369 27.35 -0.64 17.87
C LEU A 369 26.42 -0.39 19.06
N SER A 370 25.36 -1.19 19.18
CA SER A 370 24.46 -1.19 20.32
C SER A 370 24.30 -2.60 20.89
N VAL A 371 24.37 -2.71 22.23
CA VAL A 371 24.14 -3.96 22.96
C VAL A 371 22.96 -3.76 23.89
N TRP A 372 21.89 -4.49 23.66
CA TRP A 372 20.69 -4.47 24.48
C TRP A 372 20.61 -5.68 25.39
N TYR A 373 20.24 -5.49 26.65
CA TYR A 373 20.15 -6.56 27.64
C TYR A 373 19.21 -6.21 28.80
N PRO A 374 18.65 -7.21 29.55
CA PRO A 374 17.62 -6.96 30.57
C PRO A 374 18.04 -5.96 31.64
N GLY A 375 17.14 -5.07 32.05
CA GLY A 375 17.39 -4.04 33.03
C GLY A 375 17.82 -4.55 34.41
N GLY A 376 17.50 -5.80 34.74
CA GLY A 376 17.97 -6.47 35.95
C GLY A 376 19.41 -6.99 35.90
N SER A 377 20.00 -7.05 34.69
CA SER A 377 21.35 -7.58 34.46
C SER A 377 22.42 -6.48 34.61
N ARG A 378 23.64 -6.90 34.90
CA ARG A 378 24.81 -6.00 34.98
C ARG A 378 25.91 -6.62 34.14
N PHE A 379 26.06 -6.12 32.92
CA PHE A 379 27.08 -6.59 32.00
C PHE A 379 28.24 -5.58 31.92
N THR A 380 29.44 -6.09 31.74
CA THR A 380 30.62 -5.30 31.42
C THR A 380 30.90 -5.47 29.94
N VAL A 381 31.01 -4.36 29.23
CA VAL A 381 31.42 -4.33 27.82
C VAL A 381 32.90 -3.97 27.75
N THR A 382 33.67 -4.74 26.98
CA THR A 382 35.09 -4.50 26.74
C THR A 382 35.36 -4.43 25.25
N ILE A 383 35.95 -3.35 24.78
CA ILE A 383 36.45 -3.21 23.40
C ILE A 383 37.96 -3.36 23.39
N THR A 384 38.45 -4.36 22.70
CA THR A 384 39.90 -4.60 22.54
C THR A 384 40.33 -4.12 21.16
N PRO A 385 41.17 -3.06 21.09
CA PRO A 385 41.69 -2.58 19.82
C PRO A 385 42.77 -3.54 19.26
N PRO A 386 43.06 -3.51 17.95
CA PRO A 386 44.18 -4.27 17.35
C PRO A 386 45.53 -3.95 18.00
N SER A 387 45.67 -2.78 18.60
CA SER A 387 46.87 -2.31 19.29
C SER A 387 46.50 -1.36 20.42
N GLY A 388 47.02 -1.62 21.62
CA GLY A 388 46.75 -0.86 22.84
C GLY A 388 46.01 -1.69 23.89
N ASP A 389 45.70 -1.05 24.99
CA ASP A 389 44.99 -1.67 26.12
C ASP A 389 43.48 -1.79 25.87
N PRO A 390 42.81 -2.84 26.38
CA PRO A 390 41.38 -2.98 26.31
C PRO A 390 40.68 -1.80 27.00
N ILE A 391 39.57 -1.36 26.41
CA ILE A 391 38.67 -0.32 26.94
C ILE A 391 37.53 -1.03 27.64
N VAL A 392 37.47 -0.89 28.96
CA VAL A 392 36.51 -1.62 29.82
C VAL A 392 35.46 -0.65 30.33
N ALA A 393 34.21 -0.95 30.04
CA ALA A 393 33.03 -0.18 30.51
C ALA A 393 32.13 -1.10 31.37
N PRO A 394 32.23 -1.09 32.70
CA PRO A 394 31.30 -1.74 33.58
C PRO A 394 29.88 -1.13 33.42
N TRP A 395 28.84 -1.89 33.77
CA TRP A 395 27.46 -1.37 33.85
C TRP A 395 27.40 -0.06 34.69
N GLY A 396 26.61 0.89 34.25
CA GLY A 396 26.41 2.19 34.90
C GLY A 396 27.58 3.16 34.70
N THR A 397 28.41 2.94 33.67
CA THR A 397 29.57 3.84 33.40
C THR A 397 29.60 4.31 31.95
N GLU A 398 30.19 5.49 31.76
CA GLU A 398 30.57 6.04 30.47
C GLU A 398 32.10 6.26 30.47
N THR A 399 32.79 5.83 29.41
CA THR A 399 34.25 5.88 29.37
C THR A 399 34.83 7.22 28.93
N GLY A 400 34.00 8.11 28.35
CA GLY A 400 34.52 9.22 27.55
C GLY A 400 35.25 8.70 26.28
N PRO A 401 35.77 9.62 25.44
CA PRO A 401 36.53 9.24 24.26
C PRO A 401 37.94 8.79 24.64
N LEU A 402 38.28 7.52 24.36
CA LEU A 402 39.61 6.93 24.60
C LEU A 402 40.29 6.67 23.26
N THR A 403 41.40 7.41 23.01
CA THR A 403 42.15 7.31 21.75
C THR A 403 43.23 6.26 21.86
N THR A 404 43.28 5.33 20.95
CA THR A 404 44.30 4.28 20.74
C THR A 404 45.07 4.55 19.46
N ALA A 405 46.07 3.75 19.19
CA ALA A 405 46.78 3.80 17.88
C ALA A 405 45.90 3.37 16.70
N SER A 406 44.78 2.67 16.98
CA SER A 406 43.89 2.10 15.95
C SER A 406 42.62 2.88 15.71
N GLY A 407 42.32 3.90 16.54
CA GLY A 407 41.12 4.71 16.48
C GLY A 407 40.67 5.17 17.88
N THR A 408 39.61 5.95 17.93
CA THR A 408 39.00 6.42 19.18
C THR A 408 37.71 5.64 19.45
N VAL A 409 37.53 5.21 20.70
CA VAL A 409 36.33 4.48 21.16
C VAL A 409 35.72 5.21 22.33
N ARG A 410 34.40 5.30 22.35
CA ARG A 410 33.58 5.76 23.47
C ARG A 410 32.52 4.72 23.75
N VAL A 411 32.29 4.39 25.01
CA VAL A 411 31.26 3.44 25.44
C VAL A 411 30.42 4.08 26.52
N ASP A 412 29.12 4.18 26.29
CA ASP A 412 28.10 4.40 27.33
C ASP A 412 27.46 3.06 27.64
N ASN A 413 27.65 2.51 28.82
CA ASN A 413 27.04 1.24 29.23
C ASN A 413 25.99 1.48 30.31
N ALA A 414 24.79 1.85 29.88
CA ALA A 414 23.66 2.16 30.76
C ALA A 414 24.00 3.16 31.87
N TRP A 415 24.83 4.16 31.57
CA TRP A 415 25.29 5.16 32.57
C TRP A 415 24.13 5.89 33.23
N ALA A 416 23.08 6.22 32.45
CA ALA A 416 21.89 6.90 32.97
C ALA A 416 20.82 5.92 33.50
N GLY A 417 21.08 4.61 33.49
CA GLY A 417 20.13 3.56 33.85
C GLY A 417 19.45 2.90 32.66
N VAL A 418 18.33 2.26 32.93
CA VAL A 418 17.55 1.55 31.90
C VAL A 418 16.82 2.51 30.97
N ASN A 419 16.59 2.08 29.73
CA ASN A 419 15.73 2.78 28.79
C ASN A 419 14.28 2.80 29.34
N PRO A 420 13.64 3.97 29.45
CA PRO A 420 12.30 4.08 30.04
C PRO A 420 11.20 3.46 29.17
N ASN A 421 11.42 3.27 27.86
CA ASN A 421 10.40 2.77 26.94
C ASN A 421 10.21 1.25 27.07
N ASN A 422 11.29 0.47 27.32
CA ASN A 422 11.23 -0.98 27.45
C ASN A 422 11.78 -1.54 28.76
N GLY A 423 12.45 -0.70 29.59
CA GLY A 423 13.02 -1.12 30.86
C GLY A 423 14.33 -1.87 30.75
N ASP A 424 14.94 -1.96 29.57
CA ASP A 424 16.22 -2.65 29.33
C ASP A 424 17.43 -1.71 29.41
N ASN A 425 18.60 -2.30 29.60
CA ASN A 425 19.84 -1.58 29.48
C ASN A 425 20.32 -1.55 28.04
N GLU A 426 20.95 -0.44 27.67
CA GLU A 426 21.70 -0.29 26.43
C GLU A 426 23.17 -0.01 26.74
N ALA A 427 24.08 -0.66 26.01
CA ALA A 427 25.46 -0.23 25.89
C ALA A 427 25.70 0.28 24.47
N TYR A 428 25.85 1.60 24.33
CA TYR A 428 26.12 2.25 23.06
C TYR A 428 27.63 2.45 22.88
N ILE A 429 28.18 1.98 21.77
CA ILE A 429 29.60 2.01 21.46
C ILE A 429 29.80 2.80 20.19
N ARG A 430 30.58 3.88 20.27
CA ARG A 430 31.02 4.64 19.10
C ARG A 430 32.50 4.49 18.84
N MET A 431 32.84 4.04 17.64
CA MET A 431 34.19 3.90 17.13
C MET A 431 34.39 4.91 15.99
N TYR A 432 35.41 5.77 16.06
CA TYR A 432 35.64 6.77 15.02
C TYR A 432 37.12 7.09 14.83
N GLY A 433 37.46 7.66 13.66
CA GLY A 433 38.86 7.89 13.29
C GLY A 433 39.63 6.58 13.21
N VAL A 434 38.95 5.48 12.84
CA VAL A 434 39.52 4.15 12.74
C VAL A 434 40.56 4.11 11.61
N THR A 435 41.73 3.57 11.93
CA THR A 435 42.89 3.42 11.03
C THR A 435 43.24 1.96 10.79
N SER A 436 42.75 1.04 11.62
CA SER A 436 42.93 -0.41 11.49
C SER A 436 41.53 -1.05 11.39
N PHE A 437 41.23 -1.68 10.27
CA PHE A 437 39.90 -2.20 9.95
C PHE A 437 39.67 -3.63 10.44
N THR A 438 40.70 -4.32 10.92
CA THR A 438 40.60 -5.70 11.43
C THR A 438 41.29 -5.85 12.79
N GLY A 439 40.97 -6.90 13.53
CA GLY A 439 41.59 -7.23 14.81
C GLY A 439 40.97 -6.52 16.02
N TRP A 440 39.81 -5.89 15.82
CA TRP A 440 38.99 -5.42 16.92
C TRP A 440 38.18 -6.57 17.52
N GLU A 441 37.95 -6.53 18.84
CA GLU A 441 37.13 -7.50 19.53
C GLU A 441 36.20 -6.78 20.53
N ILE A 442 34.94 -7.24 20.64
CA ILE A 442 34.00 -6.89 21.69
C ILE A 442 33.78 -8.10 22.58
N GLU A 443 33.96 -7.94 23.89
CA GLU A 443 33.55 -8.92 24.91
C GLU A 443 32.41 -8.36 25.75
N ILE A 444 31.35 -9.17 25.92
CA ILE A 444 30.24 -8.92 26.84
C ILE A 444 30.32 -9.95 27.97
N ARG A 445 30.52 -9.46 29.20
CA ARG A 445 30.72 -10.30 30.38
C ARG A 445 29.59 -10.10 31.37
N ASP A 446 29.00 -11.19 31.83
CA ASP A 446 28.05 -11.18 32.94
C ASP A 446 28.78 -10.92 34.25
N ALA A 447 28.57 -9.74 34.83
CA ALA A 447 29.05 -9.39 36.15
C ALA A 447 28.04 -9.75 37.24
N GLN A 448 26.73 -9.69 36.92
CA GLN A 448 25.62 -10.04 37.82
C GLN A 448 24.30 -10.12 37.05
N GLY A 449 23.49 -11.13 37.40
CA GLY A 449 22.08 -11.22 37.01
C GLY A 449 21.82 -12.12 35.81
N GLY A 450 22.82 -12.36 34.97
CA GLY A 450 22.65 -13.13 33.76
C GLY A 450 21.66 -12.50 32.78
N GLY A 451 21.27 -13.22 31.75
CA GLY A 451 20.27 -12.79 30.78
C GLY A 451 20.77 -12.89 29.34
N ARG A 452 19.87 -12.68 28.40
CA ARG A 452 20.19 -12.56 26.97
C ARG A 452 20.68 -11.15 26.69
N PHE A 453 21.73 -11.03 25.89
CA PHE A 453 22.07 -9.79 25.20
C PHE A 453 21.89 -9.98 23.70
N ASP A 454 21.66 -8.91 23.00
CA ASP A 454 21.67 -8.78 21.56
C ASP A 454 22.52 -7.57 21.18
N LEU A 455 23.45 -7.77 20.26
CA LEU A 455 24.43 -6.81 19.76
C LEU A 455 24.18 -6.56 18.29
N TRP A 456 24.07 -5.32 17.86
CA TRP A 456 23.98 -4.90 16.46
C TRP A 456 25.09 -3.94 16.05
N VAL A 457 25.42 -3.98 14.75
CA VAL A 457 26.06 -2.87 14.06
C VAL A 457 24.94 -1.92 13.67
N THR A 458 24.90 -0.72 14.25
CA THR A 458 23.77 0.22 14.08
C THR A 458 24.05 1.28 13.02
N SER A 459 25.31 1.68 12.86
CA SER A 459 25.72 2.68 11.89
C SER A 459 27.12 2.37 11.35
N GLY A 460 27.37 2.78 10.11
CA GLY A 460 28.56 2.43 9.39
C GLY A 460 28.52 0.99 8.85
N THR A 461 29.63 0.54 8.24
CA THR A 461 29.72 -0.81 7.69
C THR A 461 30.70 -1.65 8.51
N ALA A 462 30.23 -2.74 9.07
CA ALA A 462 31.05 -3.68 9.82
C ALA A 462 30.44 -5.09 9.81
N THR A 463 31.27 -6.10 10.07
CA THR A 463 30.85 -7.51 10.21
C THR A 463 31.30 -8.05 11.56
N LEU A 464 30.40 -8.72 12.26
CA LEU A 464 30.68 -9.41 13.52
C LEU A 464 31.19 -10.82 13.23
N VAL A 465 32.48 -11.07 13.48
CA VAL A 465 33.06 -12.41 13.32
C VAL A 465 32.51 -13.34 14.42
N GLY A 466 31.72 -14.33 14.01
CA GLY A 466 30.96 -15.19 14.90
C GLY A 466 29.55 -14.67 15.22
N GLY A 467 29.13 -13.61 14.53
CA GLY A 467 27.74 -13.13 14.50
C GLY A 467 26.83 -13.98 13.64
N ASP A 468 25.59 -13.60 13.55
CA ASP A 468 24.55 -14.27 12.74
C ASP A 468 23.70 -13.24 11.97
N SER A 469 22.76 -13.74 11.17
CA SER A 469 21.83 -12.96 10.35
C SER A 469 20.36 -13.08 10.82
N ASN A 470 20.13 -13.47 12.07
CA ASN A 470 18.81 -13.38 12.69
C ASN A 470 18.66 -12.02 13.37
N HIS A 471 17.43 -11.64 13.70
CA HIS A 471 17.12 -10.34 14.28
C HIS A 471 17.64 -9.17 13.45
N THR A 472 17.63 -9.32 12.12
CA THR A 472 18.09 -8.30 11.17
C THR A 472 16.97 -7.50 10.53
N ILE A 473 15.73 -7.59 11.09
CA ILE A 473 14.66 -6.69 10.67
C ILE A 473 15.04 -5.26 11.02
N ASP A 474 15.04 -4.39 10.03
CA ASP A 474 15.31 -2.96 10.20
C ASP A 474 14.24 -2.30 11.09
N GLU A 475 14.60 -1.25 11.82
CA GLU A 475 13.62 -0.30 12.31
C GLU A 475 13.21 0.65 11.17
N PRO A 476 11.87 0.88 10.95
CA PRO A 476 10.78 0.59 11.91
C PRO A 476 10.03 -0.73 11.66
N GLY A 477 10.60 -1.72 11.00
CA GLY A 477 9.92 -2.99 10.71
C GLY A 477 9.58 -3.83 11.95
N ASN A 478 10.10 -3.48 13.13
CA ASN A 478 9.78 -4.15 14.39
C ASN A 478 8.54 -3.57 15.10
N ALA A 479 7.96 -2.47 14.61
CA ALA A 479 6.75 -1.87 15.15
C ALA A 479 5.56 -2.85 15.15
N ASP A 480 4.58 -2.61 16.06
CA ASP A 480 3.46 -3.53 16.28
C ASP A 480 2.41 -3.41 15.18
N GLU A 481 2.09 -2.20 14.73
CA GLU A 481 0.99 -1.94 13.81
C GLU A 481 1.42 -1.75 12.34
N VAL A 482 2.72 -1.83 12.03
CA VAL A 482 3.19 -1.82 10.65
C VAL A 482 3.21 -3.23 10.04
N ILE A 483 3.05 -3.32 8.72
CA ILE A 483 3.12 -4.57 7.96
C ILE A 483 4.51 -4.67 7.34
N THR A 484 5.33 -5.58 7.86
CA THR A 484 6.74 -5.74 7.47
C THR A 484 6.90 -6.83 6.42
N VAL A 485 7.61 -6.51 5.33
CA VAL A 485 7.64 -7.32 4.11
C VAL A 485 9.05 -7.78 3.77
N GLY A 486 9.27 -9.11 3.76
CA GLY A 486 10.46 -9.76 3.24
C GLY A 486 10.42 -9.92 1.71
N ALA A 487 11.55 -10.24 1.10
CA ALA A 487 11.70 -10.32 -0.35
C ALA A 487 11.93 -11.74 -0.87
N TYR A 488 11.25 -12.13 -1.96
CA TYR A 488 11.55 -13.34 -2.70
C TYR A 488 11.77 -13.09 -4.19
N THR A 489 12.34 -14.06 -4.89
CA THR A 489 12.74 -13.96 -6.29
C THR A 489 11.63 -14.42 -7.22
N THR A 490 11.26 -13.62 -8.23
CA THR A 490 10.29 -14.00 -9.27
C THR A 490 10.91 -14.16 -10.64
N LYS A 491 12.09 -13.56 -10.89
CA LYS A 491 12.88 -13.75 -12.11
C LYS A 491 14.38 -13.63 -11.79
N THR A 492 15.19 -14.17 -12.69
CA THR A 492 16.67 -14.15 -12.56
C THR A 492 17.34 -13.58 -13.80
N SER A 493 16.58 -13.28 -14.84
CA SER A 493 17.08 -12.67 -16.07
C SER A 493 16.15 -11.59 -16.59
N TRP A 494 16.69 -10.61 -17.31
CA TRP A 494 15.95 -9.52 -17.93
C TRP A 494 16.69 -8.93 -19.14
N PRO A 495 15.96 -8.41 -20.15
CA PRO A 495 16.56 -7.62 -21.21
C PRO A 495 17.00 -6.25 -20.66
N SER A 496 18.19 -5.79 -21.07
CA SER A 496 18.68 -4.45 -20.73
C SER A 496 19.25 -3.72 -21.94
N GLN A 497 19.50 -2.42 -21.82
CA GLN A 497 20.16 -1.65 -22.87
C GLN A 497 21.56 -2.17 -23.18
N SER A 498 22.21 -2.88 -22.27
CA SER A 498 23.53 -3.53 -22.48
C SER A 498 23.43 -4.99 -22.95
N GLY A 499 22.22 -5.50 -23.19
CA GLY A 499 21.95 -6.90 -23.55
C GLY A 499 21.27 -7.68 -22.45
N GLU A 500 21.01 -8.96 -22.68
CA GLU A 500 20.39 -9.85 -21.71
C GLU A 500 21.26 -10.01 -20.47
N GLN A 501 20.64 -9.86 -19.30
CA GLN A 501 21.26 -10.10 -17.99
C GLN A 501 20.77 -11.44 -17.45
N ASP A 502 21.66 -12.23 -16.85
CA ASP A 502 21.33 -13.51 -16.23
C ASP A 502 22.09 -13.65 -14.89
N TRP A 503 21.33 -13.79 -13.81
CA TRP A 503 21.81 -13.92 -12.44
C TRP A 503 21.32 -15.22 -11.79
N SER A 504 20.97 -16.22 -12.59
CA SER A 504 20.47 -17.53 -12.13
C SER A 504 21.53 -18.35 -11.37
N ASP A 505 22.79 -17.93 -11.39
CA ASP A 505 23.87 -18.50 -10.55
C ASP A 505 23.79 -18.06 -9.08
N ARG A 506 23.03 -17.02 -8.76
CA ARG A 506 22.93 -16.42 -7.42
C ARG A 506 21.52 -16.43 -6.86
N TYR A 507 20.51 -16.46 -7.71
CA TYR A 507 19.10 -16.38 -7.33
C TYR A 507 18.32 -17.52 -7.95
N THR A 508 17.36 -18.06 -7.19
CA THR A 508 16.45 -19.11 -7.65
C THR A 508 15.01 -18.60 -7.58
N VAL A 509 14.28 -18.73 -8.69
CA VAL A 509 12.86 -18.33 -8.74
C VAL A 509 12.05 -19.10 -7.70
N GLY A 510 11.27 -18.38 -6.93
CA GLY A 510 10.43 -18.89 -5.85
C GLY A 510 11.12 -18.95 -4.48
N GLU A 511 12.44 -18.82 -4.40
CA GLU A 511 13.19 -18.80 -3.13
C GLU A 511 13.26 -17.39 -2.52
N LEU A 512 13.46 -17.33 -1.20
CA LEU A 512 13.73 -16.09 -0.48
C LEU A 512 14.99 -15.45 -1.06
N ALA A 513 14.97 -14.14 -1.25
CA ALA A 513 16.17 -13.42 -1.68
C ALA A 513 17.23 -13.48 -0.57
N PRO A 514 18.51 -13.78 -0.89
CA PRO A 514 19.54 -13.94 0.14
C PRO A 514 19.67 -12.76 1.09
N PHE A 515 19.48 -11.55 0.57
CA PHE A 515 19.58 -10.30 1.32
C PHE A 515 18.39 -10.05 2.26
N SER A 516 17.22 -10.70 2.04
CA SER A 516 16.02 -10.42 2.83
C SER A 516 16.26 -10.61 4.33
N SER A 517 16.13 -9.54 5.09
CA SER A 517 16.30 -9.54 6.54
C SER A 517 15.31 -10.47 7.25
N ARG A 518 15.68 -10.93 8.44
CA ARG A 518 15.07 -12.06 9.14
C ARG A 518 14.73 -11.70 10.57
N GLY A 519 13.61 -12.22 11.01
CA GLY A 519 13.24 -12.15 12.42
C GLY A 519 14.01 -13.12 13.32
N PRO A 520 13.50 -13.31 14.56
CA PRO A 520 12.38 -12.60 15.13
C PRO A 520 12.74 -11.15 15.52
N THR A 521 11.77 -10.37 15.99
CA THR A 521 12.07 -9.18 16.77
C THR A 521 12.78 -9.57 18.08
N ARG A 522 13.44 -8.61 18.76
CA ARG A 522 14.16 -8.90 20.00
C ARG A 522 13.24 -9.42 21.13
N ASP A 523 12.00 -8.98 21.16
CA ASP A 523 10.96 -9.46 22.11
C ASP A 523 10.31 -10.79 21.69
N GLY A 524 10.69 -11.35 20.52
CA GLY A 524 10.33 -12.68 20.06
C GLY A 524 9.10 -12.77 19.17
N ARG A 525 8.54 -11.63 18.69
CA ARG A 525 7.44 -11.64 17.72
C ARG A 525 7.94 -12.14 16.35
N THR A 526 7.03 -12.77 15.60
CA THR A 526 7.32 -13.19 14.23
C THR A 526 7.29 -12.00 13.29
N LYS A 527 8.44 -11.68 12.72
CA LYS A 527 8.62 -10.77 11.58
C LYS A 527 9.54 -11.47 10.57
N PRO A 528 9.47 -11.13 9.25
CA PRO A 528 8.48 -10.25 8.65
C PRO A 528 7.06 -10.81 8.77
N ASP A 529 6.01 -10.00 8.49
CA ASP A 529 4.63 -10.48 8.45
C ASP A 529 4.41 -11.45 7.28
N LEU A 530 4.96 -11.13 6.12
CA LEU A 530 4.89 -11.96 4.91
C LEU A 530 6.03 -11.57 3.95
N ALA A 531 6.15 -12.27 2.83
CA ALA A 531 7.11 -11.95 1.79
C ALA A 531 6.41 -11.63 0.45
N ALA A 532 7.01 -10.73 -0.33
CA ALA A 532 6.56 -10.35 -1.66
C ALA A 532 7.71 -10.37 -2.68
N PRO A 533 7.44 -10.27 -3.99
CA PRO A 533 8.50 -10.14 -5.00
C PRO A 533 9.40 -8.95 -4.71
N GLY A 534 10.71 -9.18 -4.57
CA GLY A 534 11.65 -8.09 -4.23
C GLY A 534 13.00 -8.21 -4.95
N ALA A 535 13.28 -9.33 -5.62
CA ALA A 535 14.53 -9.48 -6.37
C ALA A 535 14.30 -9.27 -7.87
N TRP A 536 15.00 -8.28 -8.44
CA TRP A 536 15.03 -7.96 -9.87
C TRP A 536 13.67 -7.56 -10.44
N ILE A 537 13.06 -6.56 -9.84
CA ILE A 537 11.76 -6.02 -10.22
C ILE A 537 11.95 -4.90 -11.25
N CYS A 538 11.21 -4.94 -12.35
CA CYS A 538 11.21 -3.91 -13.38
C CYS A 538 10.06 -2.94 -13.14
N ALA A 539 10.35 -1.66 -12.97
CA ALA A 539 9.34 -0.60 -12.78
C ALA A 539 9.86 0.75 -13.29
N ALA A 540 9.10 1.82 -13.10
CA ALA A 540 9.37 3.16 -13.62
C ALA A 540 10.81 3.64 -13.29
N LEU A 541 11.46 4.22 -14.29
CA LEU A 541 12.81 4.80 -14.21
C LEU A 541 12.69 6.33 -14.10
N SER A 542 13.28 6.91 -13.06
CA SER A 542 13.39 8.37 -12.98
C SER A 542 14.33 8.91 -14.07
N SER A 543 13.84 9.90 -14.83
CA SER A 543 14.63 10.62 -15.83
C SER A 543 15.66 11.58 -15.21
N ASP A 544 15.53 11.88 -13.91
CA ASP A 544 16.44 12.76 -13.16
C ASP A 544 17.76 12.08 -12.81
N ARG A 545 17.85 10.74 -12.96
CA ARG A 545 19.02 9.94 -12.62
C ARG A 545 19.68 9.29 -13.83
N GLY A 546 21.02 9.33 -13.87
CA GLY A 546 21.81 8.52 -14.80
C GLY A 546 22.00 7.09 -14.30
N TRP A 547 21.38 6.12 -14.95
CA TRP A 547 21.45 4.70 -14.59
C TRP A 547 22.48 3.93 -15.40
N GLN A 548 22.95 2.81 -14.82
CA GLN A 548 23.79 1.87 -15.55
C GLN A 548 22.95 1.10 -16.58
N SER A 549 23.38 1.05 -17.82
CA SER A 549 22.67 0.39 -18.93
C SER A 549 22.35 -1.10 -18.69
N THR A 550 23.04 -1.74 -17.75
CA THR A 550 22.79 -3.13 -17.30
C THR A 550 21.43 -3.32 -16.63
N PHE A 551 20.92 -2.27 -15.97
CA PHE A 551 19.65 -2.33 -15.24
C PHE A 551 18.52 -1.62 -15.98
N VAL A 552 18.84 -0.74 -16.93
CA VAL A 552 17.82 -0.02 -17.70
C VAL A 552 17.22 -0.93 -18.77
N HIS A 553 15.90 -1.04 -18.77
CA HIS A 553 15.16 -1.77 -19.78
C HIS A 553 15.37 -1.17 -21.18
N PRO A 554 15.29 -1.94 -22.29
CA PRO A 554 15.51 -1.41 -23.63
C PRO A 554 14.58 -0.25 -24.04
N ASP A 555 13.40 -0.09 -23.44
CA ASP A 555 12.50 1.04 -23.68
C ASP A 555 13.04 2.37 -23.15
N GLY A 556 14.00 2.35 -22.22
CA GLY A 556 14.60 3.54 -21.63
C GLY A 556 13.73 4.26 -20.59
N LEU A 557 12.58 3.70 -20.23
CA LEU A 557 11.61 4.26 -19.30
C LEU A 557 11.46 3.45 -18.02
N HIS A 558 12.03 2.23 -17.99
CA HIS A 558 11.98 1.33 -16.86
C HIS A 558 13.37 0.86 -16.45
N THR A 559 13.52 0.52 -15.18
CA THR A 559 14.75 -0.05 -14.62
C THR A 559 14.45 -1.28 -13.77
N VAL A 560 15.48 -2.12 -13.55
CA VAL A 560 15.39 -3.32 -12.73
C VAL A 560 16.15 -3.13 -11.43
N GLU A 561 15.47 -3.26 -10.31
CA GLU A 561 16.07 -3.13 -8.98
C GLU A 561 15.79 -4.36 -8.11
N GLY A 562 16.53 -4.49 -7.00
CA GLY A 562 16.38 -5.58 -6.04
C GLY A 562 16.58 -5.10 -4.61
N GLY A 563 15.67 -5.47 -3.72
CA GLY A 563 15.64 -5.11 -2.30
C GLY A 563 14.28 -5.47 -1.69
N THR A 564 14.21 -5.51 -0.38
CA THR A 564 12.93 -5.53 0.34
C THR A 564 12.12 -4.26 0.08
N SER A 565 12.81 -3.19 -0.31
CA SER A 565 12.22 -1.95 -0.84
C SER A 565 11.30 -2.17 -2.05
N MET A 566 11.55 -3.20 -2.88
CA MET A 566 10.70 -3.57 -4.01
C MET A 566 9.59 -4.55 -3.59
N ALA A 567 9.78 -5.25 -2.48
CA ALA A 567 8.76 -6.15 -1.94
C ALA A 567 7.63 -5.38 -1.24
N ALA A 568 7.94 -4.38 -0.44
CA ALA A 568 6.96 -3.58 0.29
C ALA A 568 5.88 -2.96 -0.62
N PRO A 569 6.18 -2.31 -1.76
CA PRO A 569 5.16 -1.71 -2.60
C PRO A 569 4.21 -2.72 -3.27
N HIS A 570 4.59 -4.00 -3.42
CA HIS A 570 3.64 -5.03 -3.86
C HIS A 570 2.54 -5.26 -2.81
N VAL A 571 2.91 -5.23 -1.53
CA VAL A 571 1.93 -5.35 -0.43
C VAL A 571 1.14 -4.06 -0.27
N THR A 572 1.78 -2.90 -0.43
CA THR A 572 1.10 -1.59 -0.44
C THR A 572 -0.01 -1.55 -1.50
N GLY A 573 0.31 -1.90 -2.74
CA GLY A 573 -0.69 -2.00 -3.80
C GLY A 573 -1.77 -3.05 -3.51
N THR A 574 -1.42 -4.21 -2.93
CA THR A 574 -2.39 -5.22 -2.50
C THR A 574 -3.37 -4.66 -1.48
N ILE A 575 -2.90 -3.91 -0.49
CA ILE A 575 -3.76 -3.25 0.50
C ILE A 575 -4.62 -2.17 -0.16
N ALA A 576 -4.08 -1.41 -1.12
CA ALA A 576 -4.89 -0.46 -1.88
C ALA A 576 -6.04 -1.14 -2.64
N LEU A 577 -5.80 -2.33 -3.23
CA LEU A 577 -6.88 -3.14 -3.82
C LEU A 577 -7.90 -3.61 -2.77
N MET A 578 -7.47 -4.01 -1.57
CA MET A 578 -8.38 -4.38 -0.47
C MET A 578 -9.22 -3.18 -0.02
N LEU A 579 -8.60 -2.03 0.21
CA LEU A 579 -9.26 -0.81 0.64
C LEU A 579 -10.22 -0.22 -0.42
N SER A 580 -9.99 -0.47 -1.70
CA SER A 580 -10.94 -0.10 -2.75
C SER A 580 -12.23 -0.93 -2.72
N VAL A 581 -12.20 -2.12 -2.10
CA VAL A 581 -13.37 -2.98 -1.87
C VAL A 581 -14.05 -2.66 -0.55
N ASP A 582 -13.27 -2.46 0.52
CA ASP A 582 -13.76 -2.06 1.83
C ASP A 582 -12.87 -0.96 2.44
N PRO A 583 -13.29 0.31 2.37
CA PRO A 583 -12.50 1.44 2.85
C PRO A 583 -12.43 1.57 4.38
N GLU A 584 -13.22 0.78 5.13
CA GLU A 584 -13.30 0.85 6.58
C GLU A 584 -12.46 -0.21 7.30
N LEU A 585 -11.64 -0.99 6.58
CA LEU A 585 -10.78 -2.00 7.18
C LEU A 585 -9.81 -1.39 8.20
N THR A 586 -9.71 -2.01 9.35
CA THR A 586 -8.67 -1.70 10.34
C THR A 586 -7.33 -2.32 9.93
N VAL A 587 -6.22 -1.79 10.44
CA VAL A 587 -4.88 -2.39 10.19
C VAL A 587 -4.81 -3.84 10.67
N ALA A 588 -5.51 -4.19 11.75
CA ALA A 588 -5.57 -5.57 12.26
C ALA A 588 -6.32 -6.52 11.30
N GLU A 589 -7.43 -6.08 10.70
CA GLU A 589 -8.17 -6.85 9.68
C GLU A 589 -7.36 -6.99 8.39
N ILE A 590 -6.70 -5.93 7.93
CA ILE A 590 -5.77 -5.97 6.80
C ILE A 590 -4.67 -7.00 7.06
N ARG A 591 -3.98 -6.92 8.20
CA ARG A 591 -2.91 -7.86 8.57
C ARG A 591 -3.41 -9.30 8.65
N SER A 592 -4.52 -9.54 9.34
CA SER A 592 -5.07 -10.89 9.48
C SER A 592 -5.50 -11.49 8.15
N THR A 593 -6.06 -10.69 7.24
CA THR A 593 -6.42 -11.12 5.89
C THR A 593 -5.19 -11.49 5.08
N LEU A 594 -4.17 -10.62 5.04
CA LEU A 594 -2.91 -10.91 4.36
C LEU A 594 -2.24 -12.19 4.89
N GLN A 595 -2.20 -12.38 6.21
CA GLN A 595 -1.59 -13.55 6.85
C GLN A 595 -2.38 -14.84 6.58
N SER A 596 -3.70 -14.79 6.61
CA SER A 596 -4.57 -15.98 6.42
C SER A 596 -4.62 -16.42 4.96
N THR A 597 -4.49 -15.50 4.00
CA THR A 597 -4.55 -15.76 2.55
C THR A 597 -3.19 -15.97 1.91
N ALA A 598 -2.08 -15.75 2.62
CA ALA A 598 -0.73 -15.90 2.11
C ALA A 598 -0.48 -17.29 1.49
N LYS A 599 0.14 -17.31 0.30
CA LYS A 599 0.53 -18.55 -0.40
C LYS A 599 1.58 -19.32 0.37
N ARG A 600 1.39 -20.62 0.50
CA ARG A 600 2.29 -21.56 1.16
C ARG A 600 2.70 -22.63 0.17
N ASP A 601 4.00 -22.85 0.02
CA ASP A 601 4.55 -23.79 -0.94
C ASP A 601 5.78 -24.54 -0.40
N GLY A 602 6.46 -25.28 -1.26
CA GLY A 602 7.64 -26.06 -0.87
C GLY A 602 8.83 -25.20 -0.41
N GLN A 603 8.91 -23.94 -0.87
CA GLN A 603 9.97 -23.01 -0.50
C GLN A 603 9.68 -22.33 0.85
N THR A 604 8.42 -21.97 1.11
CA THR A 604 8.04 -21.34 2.39
C THR A 604 8.16 -22.30 3.57
N GLY A 605 8.02 -23.61 3.31
CA GLY A 605 8.00 -24.62 4.35
C GLY A 605 6.85 -24.44 5.33
N GLY A 606 7.06 -24.79 6.60
CA GLY A 606 6.09 -24.57 7.67
C GLY A 606 6.06 -23.11 8.10
N VAL A 607 4.94 -22.43 7.95
CA VAL A 607 4.72 -21.03 8.34
C VAL A 607 3.67 -20.94 9.47
N PRO A 608 3.70 -19.89 10.34
CA PRO A 608 4.65 -18.77 10.28
C PRO A 608 6.08 -19.16 10.66
N ASN A 609 7.06 -18.49 10.06
CA ASN A 609 8.46 -18.63 10.40
C ASN A 609 9.23 -17.31 10.21
N LEU A 610 10.48 -17.27 10.64
CA LEU A 610 11.29 -16.06 10.73
C LEU A 610 11.86 -15.56 9.38
N LEU A 611 11.66 -16.31 8.30
CA LEU A 611 12.12 -16.01 6.96
C LEU A 611 11.00 -15.48 6.05
N TRP A 612 9.84 -16.11 6.15
CA TRP A 612 8.71 -15.93 5.27
C TRP A 612 7.50 -15.28 5.96
N GLY A 613 7.57 -15.05 7.27
CA GLY A 613 6.39 -14.71 8.04
C GLY A 613 5.29 -15.75 7.85
N TYR A 614 4.13 -15.33 7.42
CA TYR A 614 2.98 -16.20 7.15
C TYR A 614 2.96 -16.81 5.74
N GLY A 615 3.89 -16.41 4.86
CA GLY A 615 4.01 -16.92 3.50
C GLY A 615 4.22 -15.82 2.47
N LYS A 616 3.96 -16.11 1.20
CA LYS A 616 4.03 -15.17 0.08
C LYS A 616 2.69 -14.43 -0.07
N VAL A 617 2.71 -13.13 -0.33
CA VAL A 617 1.48 -12.36 -0.58
C VAL A 617 0.66 -12.97 -1.73
N ASP A 618 -0.66 -13.01 -1.56
CA ASP A 618 -1.65 -13.40 -2.57
C ASP A 618 -2.71 -12.31 -2.68
N ALA A 619 -2.52 -11.37 -3.59
CA ALA A 619 -3.42 -10.25 -3.78
C ALA A 619 -4.83 -10.70 -4.20
N ALA A 620 -4.91 -11.72 -5.06
CA ALA A 620 -6.19 -12.26 -5.49
C ALA A 620 -6.98 -12.85 -4.32
N ALA A 621 -6.34 -13.69 -3.50
CA ALA A 621 -6.98 -14.30 -2.35
C ALA A 621 -7.33 -13.28 -1.25
N ALA A 622 -6.49 -12.26 -1.04
CA ALA A 622 -6.76 -11.21 -0.06
C ALA A 622 -7.99 -10.38 -0.45
N VAL A 623 -8.07 -9.94 -1.69
CA VAL A 623 -9.23 -9.20 -2.22
C VAL A 623 -10.49 -10.08 -2.22
N ASP A 624 -10.38 -11.36 -2.59
CA ASP A 624 -11.51 -12.30 -2.56
C ASP A 624 -12.03 -12.54 -1.13
N ALA A 625 -11.15 -12.57 -0.15
CA ALA A 625 -11.55 -12.72 1.25
C ALA A 625 -12.38 -11.52 1.72
N ILE A 626 -11.96 -10.29 1.39
CA ILE A 626 -12.72 -9.07 1.71
C ILE A 626 -14.04 -9.03 0.94
N ALA A 627 -14.04 -9.26 -0.39
CA ALA A 627 -15.24 -9.26 -1.20
C ALA A 627 -16.24 -10.35 -0.79
N SER A 628 -15.74 -11.51 -0.30
CA SER A 628 -16.57 -12.63 0.14
C SER A 628 -17.09 -12.44 1.57
N ALA A 629 -16.38 -11.70 2.40
CA ALA A 629 -16.88 -11.32 3.71
C ALA A 629 -18.20 -10.54 3.57
N GLY A 630 -18.42 -9.90 2.40
CA GLY A 630 -19.51 -8.95 2.19
C GLY A 630 -19.36 -7.77 3.17
N PRO A 631 -20.09 -6.68 3.09
CA PRO A 631 -20.26 -5.88 4.30
C PRO A 631 -20.73 -6.90 5.36
N GLU A 632 -19.93 -7.07 6.43
CA GLU A 632 -20.37 -7.94 7.53
C GLU A 632 -21.88 -7.69 7.68
N PRO A 633 -22.74 -8.72 7.67
CA PRO A 633 -24.13 -8.48 7.97
C PRO A 633 -24.06 -7.70 9.27
N GLN A 634 -24.29 -6.41 9.18
CA GLN A 634 -24.37 -5.48 10.32
C GLN A 634 -24.99 -6.33 11.41
N PRO A 635 -24.31 -6.72 12.49
CA PRO A 635 -24.79 -7.76 13.37
C PRO A 635 -26.26 -7.48 13.50
N SER A 636 -27.11 -8.40 13.02
CA SER A 636 -28.56 -8.20 13.11
C SER A 636 -28.74 -7.87 14.56
N THR A 637 -28.77 -6.58 14.85
CA THR A 637 -28.64 -6.08 16.19
C THR A 637 -29.98 -6.39 16.82
N ASP A 638 -30.12 -7.66 17.28
CA ASP A 638 -31.18 -7.98 18.22
C ASP A 638 -31.05 -7.10 19.47
N GLU A 639 -29.89 -6.42 19.63
CA GLU A 639 -29.59 -5.50 20.73
C GLU A 639 -29.15 -4.12 20.20
N PRO A 640 -29.60 -3.01 20.84
CA PRO A 640 -29.16 -1.66 20.46
C PRO A 640 -27.66 -1.46 20.82
N THR A 641 -26.93 -0.73 20.00
CA THR A 641 -25.53 -0.34 20.29
C THR A 641 -25.40 1.17 20.40
N ILE A 642 -24.42 1.65 21.18
CA ILE A 642 -24.11 3.08 21.31
C ILE A 642 -22.63 3.27 21.60
N VAL A 643 -21.97 4.13 20.85
CA VAL A 643 -20.53 4.44 20.96
C VAL A 643 -20.35 5.94 21.10
N LEU A 644 -19.42 6.35 21.95
CA LEU A 644 -19.01 7.73 22.15
C LEU A 644 -17.84 8.05 21.20
N SER A 645 -17.96 9.13 20.43
CA SER A 645 -16.97 9.49 19.40
C SER A 645 -15.64 10.02 19.96
N GLU A 646 -15.64 10.54 21.21
CA GLU A 646 -14.45 11.14 21.84
C GLU A 646 -14.50 10.95 23.35
N ASN A 647 -13.39 10.55 23.98
CA ASN A 647 -13.31 10.35 25.42
C ASN A 647 -11.85 10.55 25.90
N PRO A 648 -11.54 11.57 26.73
CA PRO A 648 -12.44 12.42 27.51
C PRO A 648 -13.09 13.55 26.71
N VAL A 649 -14.26 14.03 27.19
CA VAL A 649 -15.06 15.10 26.59
C VAL A 649 -14.94 16.39 27.38
N ALA A 650 -14.74 17.52 26.70
CA ALA A 650 -14.60 18.83 27.33
C ALA A 650 -15.84 19.74 27.19
N VAL A 651 -16.52 19.70 26.04
CA VAL A 651 -17.59 20.65 25.69
C VAL A 651 -18.91 19.95 25.35
N THR A 652 -18.89 18.95 24.46
CA THR A 652 -20.06 18.20 24.00
C THR A 652 -19.70 16.76 23.79
N ALA A 653 -20.56 15.83 24.23
CA ALA A 653 -20.43 14.40 23.94
C ALA A 653 -21.27 14.05 22.71
N ARG A 654 -20.66 13.39 21.73
CA ARG A 654 -21.34 12.91 20.52
C ARG A 654 -21.37 11.39 20.54
N PHE A 655 -22.55 10.83 20.37
CA PHE A 655 -22.77 9.38 20.37
C PHE A 655 -23.31 8.95 19.00
N ALA A 656 -22.69 7.95 18.40
CA ALA A 656 -23.26 7.18 17.30
C ALA A 656 -23.97 5.96 17.86
N TYR A 657 -25.15 5.62 17.31
CA TYR A 657 -25.94 4.50 17.81
C TYR A 657 -26.71 3.79 16.70
N THR A 658 -26.90 2.47 16.90
CA THR A 658 -27.78 1.65 16.07
C THR A 658 -28.85 1.02 16.92
N VAL A 659 -29.97 0.67 16.31
CA VAL A 659 -31.12 0.05 16.98
C VAL A 659 -31.62 -1.14 16.16
N PRO A 660 -32.21 -2.18 16.80
CA PRO A 660 -32.80 -3.32 16.12
C PRO A 660 -33.89 -2.89 15.11
N ASP A 661 -34.01 -3.64 14.03
CA ASP A 661 -35.01 -3.41 13.01
C ASP A 661 -36.43 -3.44 13.62
N GLY A 662 -37.26 -2.44 13.25
CA GLY A 662 -38.61 -2.29 13.76
C GLY A 662 -38.70 -1.73 15.18
N THR A 663 -37.61 -1.15 15.72
CA THR A 663 -37.64 -0.36 16.95
C THR A 663 -38.59 0.83 16.76
N THR A 664 -39.47 1.05 17.75
CA THR A 664 -40.46 2.15 17.72
C THR A 664 -40.12 3.26 18.70
N SER A 665 -39.24 2.99 19.68
CA SER A 665 -38.77 4.00 20.64
C SER A 665 -37.33 3.72 21.05
N ALA A 666 -36.53 4.79 21.16
CA ALA A 666 -35.18 4.74 21.65
C ALA A 666 -34.87 5.94 22.55
N THR A 667 -34.12 5.75 23.63
CA THR A 667 -33.82 6.76 24.64
C THR A 667 -32.37 6.63 25.11
N LEU A 668 -31.57 7.70 24.97
CA LEU A 668 -30.25 7.82 25.57
C LEU A 668 -30.43 8.20 27.07
N ARG A 669 -29.72 7.48 27.95
CA ARG A 669 -29.63 7.78 29.39
C ARG A 669 -28.19 7.90 29.83
N ILE A 670 -27.93 8.90 30.65
CA ILE A 670 -26.58 9.13 31.21
C ILE A 670 -26.73 9.22 32.74
N TYR A 671 -25.85 8.48 33.43
CA TYR A 671 -25.86 8.32 34.88
C TYR A 671 -24.54 8.80 35.49
N ASP A 672 -24.55 9.25 36.72
CA ASP A 672 -23.36 9.39 37.54
C ASP A 672 -22.86 8.00 38.04
N VAL A 673 -21.69 7.95 38.63
CA VAL A 673 -21.12 6.69 39.14
C VAL A 673 -21.87 6.09 40.32
N ALA A 674 -22.75 6.86 40.97
CA ALA A 674 -23.65 6.39 42.02
C ALA A 674 -24.96 5.81 41.48
N GLY A 675 -25.18 5.82 40.15
CA GLY A 675 -26.38 5.36 39.46
C GLY A 675 -27.50 6.39 39.39
N GLY A 676 -27.21 7.66 39.75
CA GLY A 676 -28.16 8.77 39.63
C GLY A 676 -28.34 9.21 38.18
N LEU A 677 -29.58 9.28 37.69
CA LEU A 677 -29.87 9.74 36.33
C LEU A 677 -29.55 11.23 36.19
N VAL A 678 -28.62 11.54 35.30
CA VAL A 678 -28.12 12.89 35.01
C VAL A 678 -28.79 13.49 33.79
N TYR A 679 -28.97 12.71 32.75
CA TYR A 679 -29.59 13.15 31.50
C TYR A 679 -30.35 12.01 30.84
N GLU A 680 -31.49 12.36 30.24
CA GLU A 680 -32.32 11.46 29.46
C GLU A 680 -32.91 12.23 28.27
N ALA A 681 -32.79 11.66 27.07
CA ALA A 681 -33.40 12.22 25.86
C ALA A 681 -33.87 11.12 24.91
N PRO A 682 -35.06 11.29 24.31
CA PRO A 682 -35.47 10.42 23.21
C PRO A 682 -34.56 10.67 22.00
N VAL A 683 -34.23 9.59 21.29
CA VAL A 683 -33.42 9.61 20.07
C VAL A 683 -34.16 8.90 18.92
N SER A 684 -33.71 9.06 17.69
CA SER A 684 -34.38 8.48 16.53
C SER A 684 -34.45 6.94 16.63
N PRO A 685 -35.62 6.33 16.45
CA PRO A 685 -35.72 4.88 16.40
C PRO A 685 -35.17 4.24 15.10
N GLY A 686 -34.63 5.05 14.17
CA GLY A 686 -33.94 4.60 12.95
C GLY A 686 -32.43 4.56 13.09
N GLY A 687 -31.87 4.75 14.30
CA GLY A 687 -30.43 4.90 14.50
C GLY A 687 -29.91 6.29 14.12
N GLY A 688 -28.60 6.53 14.26
CA GLY A 688 -27.94 7.77 13.90
C GLY A 688 -26.99 8.34 14.95
N THR A 689 -26.87 9.66 15.02
CA THR A 689 -26.03 10.35 16.00
C THR A 689 -26.84 11.27 16.90
N VAL A 690 -26.44 11.37 18.19
CA VAL A 690 -27.02 12.30 19.17
C VAL A 690 -25.90 13.05 19.89
N THR A 691 -26.12 14.33 20.15
CA THR A 691 -25.15 15.19 20.84
C THR A 691 -25.70 15.64 22.19
N TRP A 692 -24.90 15.50 23.25
CA TRP A 692 -25.21 15.97 24.59
C TRP A 692 -24.27 17.14 24.97
N SER A 693 -24.84 18.26 25.39
CA SER A 693 -24.13 19.50 25.74
C SER A 693 -23.61 19.53 27.18
N LEU A 694 -23.38 18.38 27.81
CA LEU A 694 -22.89 18.20 29.18
C LEU A 694 -23.72 18.97 30.22
N ARG A 695 -25.06 18.90 30.10
CA ARG A 695 -26.00 19.49 31.02
C ARG A 695 -27.05 18.47 31.49
N THR A 696 -27.52 18.63 32.73
CA THR A 696 -28.64 17.84 33.21
C THR A 696 -29.93 18.18 32.46
N ASN A 697 -30.98 17.39 32.62
CA ASN A 697 -32.31 17.72 32.07
C ASN A 697 -32.90 19.04 32.61
N ARG A 698 -32.33 19.60 33.69
CA ARG A 698 -32.68 20.92 34.23
C ARG A 698 -31.85 22.05 33.64
N GLY A 699 -30.95 21.74 32.73
CA GLY A 699 -30.07 22.71 32.10
C GLY A 699 -28.81 23.09 32.91
N GLU A 700 -28.58 22.44 34.06
CA GLU A 700 -27.41 22.69 34.91
C GLU A 700 -26.17 22.00 34.34
N PRO A 701 -24.98 22.63 34.33
CA PRO A 701 -23.78 22.00 33.86
C PRO A 701 -23.39 20.84 34.79
N VAL A 702 -22.94 19.71 34.21
CA VAL A 702 -22.44 18.57 34.97
C VAL A 702 -20.96 18.77 35.33
N ALA A 703 -20.49 18.18 36.44
CA ALA A 703 -19.11 18.27 36.90
C ALA A 703 -18.16 17.43 36.04
N SER A 704 -16.84 17.74 36.12
CA SER A 704 -15.82 16.82 35.60
C SER A 704 -15.85 15.51 36.39
N GLY A 705 -15.68 14.38 35.72
CA GLY A 705 -15.73 13.06 36.33
C GLY A 705 -16.18 11.96 35.38
N LEU A 706 -16.29 10.74 35.90
CA LEU A 706 -16.77 9.57 35.16
C LEU A 706 -18.30 9.52 35.19
N TYR A 707 -18.90 9.26 34.04
CA TYR A 707 -20.32 9.02 33.81
C TYR A 707 -20.53 7.73 33.07
N LEU A 708 -21.70 7.14 33.20
CA LEU A 708 -22.12 5.93 32.47
C LEU A 708 -23.24 6.31 31.51
N TYR A 709 -23.21 5.75 30.30
CA TYR A 709 -24.30 5.97 29.34
C TYR A 709 -24.82 4.65 28.81
N VAL A 710 -26.08 4.65 28.41
CA VAL A 710 -26.80 3.49 27.88
C VAL A 710 -27.91 3.93 26.93
N LEU A 711 -28.12 3.17 25.86
CA LEU A 711 -29.24 3.29 24.97
C LEU A 711 -30.29 2.25 25.32
N THR A 712 -31.51 2.69 25.58
CA THR A 712 -32.64 1.81 25.86
C THR A 712 -33.65 1.93 24.72
N THR A 713 -34.14 0.80 24.22
CA THR A 713 -35.16 0.73 23.17
C THR A 713 -36.32 -0.15 23.66
N ASP A 714 -37.41 -0.19 22.92
CA ASP A 714 -38.53 -1.13 23.16
C ASP A 714 -38.15 -2.59 22.81
N ARG A 715 -36.94 -2.83 22.26
CA ARG A 715 -36.43 -4.16 21.88
C ARG A 715 -35.22 -4.62 22.66
N GLY A 716 -34.60 -3.78 23.47
CA GLY A 716 -33.43 -4.13 24.28
C GLY A 716 -32.69 -2.92 24.83
N VAL A 717 -31.57 -3.19 25.49
CA VAL A 717 -30.73 -2.18 26.14
C VAL A 717 -29.29 -2.43 25.67
N SER A 718 -28.55 -1.38 25.27
CA SER A 718 -27.16 -1.49 24.87
C SER A 718 -26.25 -1.91 26.04
N GLU A 719 -25.02 -2.28 25.75
CA GLU A 719 -23.97 -2.30 26.76
C GLU A 719 -23.81 -0.93 27.41
N VAL A 720 -23.31 -0.92 28.65
CA VAL A 720 -23.08 0.33 29.40
C VAL A 720 -21.72 0.91 29.01
N GLY A 721 -21.74 2.02 28.33
CA GLY A 721 -20.51 2.76 27.98
C GLY A 721 -20.04 3.68 29.10
N ARG A 722 -18.75 4.09 29.05
CA ARG A 722 -18.11 4.98 30.02
C ARG A 722 -17.74 6.29 29.33
N LEU A 723 -18.05 7.40 29.99
CA LEU A 723 -17.79 8.77 29.53
C LEU A 723 -17.00 9.50 30.61
N VAL A 724 -15.84 10.03 30.28
CA VAL A 724 -15.04 10.91 31.13
C VAL A 724 -15.25 12.36 30.70
N ILE A 725 -15.66 13.22 31.62
CA ILE A 725 -15.75 14.67 31.40
C ILE A 725 -14.52 15.32 32.03
N ALA A 726 -13.73 16.01 31.21
CA ALA A 726 -12.56 16.77 31.61
C ALA A 726 -12.73 18.22 31.18
N ARG A 727 -13.08 19.11 32.13
CA ARG A 727 -13.22 20.56 31.90
C ARG A 727 -12.11 21.33 32.57
#